data_4fb44c3e8f69a08f9e31aa167d71c800
#
_entry.id   4fb44c3e8f69a08f9e31aa167d71c800
#
_cell.length_a   1.000
_cell.length_b   1.000
_cell.length_c   1.000
_cell.angle_alpha   90.00
_cell.angle_beta   90.00
_cell.angle_gamma   90.00
#
_symmetry.space_group_name_H-M   'P 1'
#
loop_
_entity.id
_entity.type
_entity.pdbx_description
1 polymer ?
#
loop_
_entity_poly.entity_id
_entity_poly.type
_entity_poly.pdbx_seq_one_letter_code
_entity_poly.pdbx_strand_id
1 'polypeptide(L)'
;MGCENPREKSALEGSWKTGPSESIPYQPRKVLDGSGYGWVMSAVKPWPQDSTLEQIGEQFRIAVRSSIESLDQILSDPNLSSDEIASSRYSRSTFHNYDGDPLKAYEDLRIAREHMEKNPRIAKDFLYTIIYNQGITAMRRGENENCIACRGESSCILPISKAAVHQNPEGSRIAIKHFMEYLEKFPDDGEVRWLLNVAYMTLDEHPQKVPPKYLIDIDRYAHQEHGIGRFRDIGESVGLNRFNQAGGAIMDDFDGDGKLDVVISSFDPTQIMGVYRNDNLQKFVDVTTSAGVSNQLGGLNCVQTDYNNDGWLDVFIVRGAWLTPQLAMRPSLLRNNGNMTFTDVTQQAGMGDALNSISATWADFDRDGWLDVFVCSEQQSNRLYRNKHDGTFENVATQAGLAGGEGMVCKGATWIDIENDGWPDLFVNHLSRVGAQLWRNGRDGTFENVTRAFGIDGPQMGFSCWTWDFNNDGWQDIFATNYSRSVGACVQGMIGQEHREAKSCLYMNQGGKRFINVTKDAGLEGVFITMGSNFADFDNDGWIDFYLGTGDPNLGTLVPNRMFRNIDGKRFVDITASSGTGNLQKGHGVACGDWDRNGSIDLFIEMGGAVNGDKYHNILFQNPGNQNSWTSLKLIGKSSNVVAIGAKIKIQTDDPDLPYVFRHVSSGSSFGANPLEQTIGLGKATKILGIEIQWPSPSGQQDELKTDKINGPIPLGKTLRIEEGQGLLTE
;
A
#
# COMPACT_ATOMS: atom_id res chain seq x y z
N MET A 1 -24.82 -4.45 -18.05
CA MET A 1 -26.03 -3.59 -17.98
C MET A 1 -25.61 -2.21 -18.44
N GLY A 2 -26.28 -1.59 -19.42
CA GLY A 2 -25.85 -0.32 -20.01
C GLY A 2 -25.96 0.84 -19.01
N CYS A 3 -24.93 1.68 -18.95
CA CYS A 3 -24.91 2.91 -18.16
C CYS A 3 -25.85 3.96 -18.76
N GLU A 4 -27.15 3.82 -18.56
CA GLU A 4 -28.13 4.86 -18.90
C GLU A 4 -28.40 5.71 -17.65
N ASN A 5 -27.78 6.89 -17.58
CA ASN A 5 -28.13 7.91 -16.59
C ASN A 5 -28.97 9.00 -17.23
N PRO A 6 -30.09 9.46 -16.60
CA PRO A 6 -30.93 10.50 -17.19
C PRO A 6 -30.16 11.81 -17.32
N ARG A 7 -30.13 12.34 -18.54
CA ARG A 7 -29.45 13.61 -18.89
C ARG A 7 -30.12 14.78 -18.17
N GLU A 8 -29.57 15.25 -17.06
CA GLU A 8 -29.62 16.67 -16.74
C GLU A 8 -28.58 17.40 -17.57
N LYS A 9 -29.00 18.15 -18.57
CA LYS A 9 -28.16 19.05 -19.33
C LYS A 9 -27.65 20.13 -18.38
N SER A 10 -26.42 20.03 -17.90
CA SER A 10 -25.80 21.07 -17.09
C SER A 10 -25.46 22.28 -17.97
N ALA A 11 -25.96 23.44 -17.58
CA ALA A 11 -25.70 24.72 -18.21
C ALA A 11 -24.28 25.23 -17.87
N LEU A 12 -23.24 24.51 -18.28
CA LEU A 12 -21.83 24.93 -18.05
C LEU A 12 -21.17 25.55 -19.29
N GLU A 13 -21.94 25.91 -20.34
CA GLU A 13 -21.48 26.70 -21.47
C GLU A 13 -21.57 28.20 -21.19
N GLY A 14 -20.85 28.68 -20.18
CA GLY A 14 -20.58 30.09 -20.00
C GLY A 14 -19.41 30.52 -20.90
N SER A 15 -19.60 31.48 -21.79
CA SER A 15 -18.54 32.07 -22.62
C SER A 15 -17.55 32.85 -21.73
N TRP A 16 -16.43 32.24 -21.38
CA TRP A 16 -15.34 32.89 -20.66
C TRP A 16 -14.59 33.84 -21.63
N LYS A 17 -14.79 35.14 -21.49
CA LYS A 17 -14.22 36.14 -22.40
C LYS A 17 -12.97 36.86 -21.87
N THR A 18 -12.41 36.48 -20.75
CA THR A 18 -11.17 37.13 -20.26
C THR A 18 -10.20 36.02 -19.76
N GLY A 19 -9.21 35.78 -20.57
CA GLY A 19 -8.01 35.04 -20.10
C GLY A 19 -7.22 35.92 -19.12
N PRO A 20 -6.29 35.34 -18.33
CA PRO A 20 -5.45 36.06 -17.39
C PRO A 20 -4.73 37.26 -18.11
N SER A 21 -4.66 38.40 -17.46
CA SER A 21 -3.99 39.60 -18.03
C SER A 21 -2.49 39.33 -18.23
N GLU A 22 -1.96 39.51 -19.43
CA GLU A 22 -0.54 39.34 -19.75
C GLU A 22 0.41 40.26 -18.94
N SER A 23 -0.10 41.32 -18.35
CA SER A 23 0.68 42.28 -17.58
C SER A 23 1.01 41.86 -16.14
N ILE A 24 0.38 40.81 -15.64
CA ILE A 24 0.59 40.29 -14.27
C ILE A 24 1.68 39.24 -14.26
N PRO A 25 2.73 39.34 -13.42
CA PRO A 25 3.76 38.33 -13.29
C PRO A 25 3.27 37.19 -12.41
N TYR A 26 2.37 36.33 -12.95
CA TYR A 26 1.79 35.21 -12.26
C TYR A 26 2.85 34.25 -11.74
N GLN A 27 2.57 33.61 -10.59
CA GLN A 27 3.37 32.54 -10.02
C GLN A 27 2.79 31.17 -10.41
N PRO A 28 3.63 30.12 -10.49
CA PRO A 28 3.13 28.75 -10.66
C PRO A 28 2.26 28.33 -9.47
N ARG A 29 1.48 27.30 -9.66
CA ARG A 29 0.63 26.74 -8.60
C ARG A 29 1.40 26.50 -7.31
N LYS A 30 0.76 26.74 -6.20
CA LYS A 30 1.26 26.30 -4.89
C LYS A 30 0.95 24.82 -4.72
N VAL A 31 1.87 24.09 -4.12
CA VAL A 31 1.66 22.70 -3.71
C VAL A 31 0.81 22.73 -2.43
N LEU A 32 -0.51 22.83 -2.60
CA LEU A 32 -1.50 22.82 -1.52
C LEU A 32 -2.25 21.49 -1.56
N ASP A 33 -2.70 21.04 -0.40
CA ASP A 33 -3.57 19.88 -0.28
C ASP A 33 -4.95 20.19 -0.87
N GLY A 34 -5.18 19.80 -2.11
CA GLY A 34 -6.48 19.93 -2.81
C GLY A 34 -7.49 18.87 -2.41
N SER A 35 -7.09 17.83 -1.65
CA SER A 35 -7.98 16.76 -1.18
C SER A 35 -8.85 17.16 0.01
N GLY A 36 -8.46 18.21 0.74
CA GLY A 36 -9.10 18.64 1.98
C GLY A 36 -8.70 17.84 3.22
N TYR A 37 -7.82 16.84 3.10
CA TYR A 37 -7.41 16.01 4.23
C TYR A 37 -6.86 16.83 5.41
N GLY A 38 -5.88 17.71 5.16
CA GLY A 38 -5.29 18.55 6.20
C GLY A 38 -6.29 19.51 6.86
N TRP A 39 -7.25 20.01 6.09
CA TRP A 39 -8.32 20.88 6.61
C TRP A 39 -9.26 20.13 7.55
N VAL A 40 -9.71 18.92 7.17
CA VAL A 40 -10.57 18.08 8.02
C VAL A 40 -9.82 17.69 9.29
N MET A 41 -8.56 17.25 9.18
CA MET A 41 -7.75 16.89 10.36
C MET A 41 -7.58 18.05 11.34
N SER A 42 -7.49 19.27 10.87
CA SER A 42 -7.42 20.47 11.73
C SER A 42 -8.75 20.82 12.38
N ALA A 43 -9.88 20.39 11.82
CA ALA A 43 -11.22 20.64 12.33
C ALA A 43 -11.72 19.56 13.30
N VAL A 44 -11.14 18.36 13.24
CA VAL A 44 -11.49 17.27 14.15
C VAL A 44 -11.04 17.62 15.57
N LYS A 45 -11.95 17.46 16.53
CA LYS A 45 -11.66 17.71 17.95
C LYS A 45 -11.11 16.43 18.60
N PRO A 46 -10.13 16.57 19.52
CA PRO A 46 -9.67 15.44 20.33
C PRO A 46 -10.85 14.81 21.12
N TRP A 47 -10.78 13.52 21.29
CA TRP A 47 -11.77 12.72 22.03
C TRP A 47 -11.20 12.24 23.37
N PRO A 48 -12.06 11.92 24.36
CA PRO A 48 -11.66 11.25 25.60
C PRO A 48 -10.97 9.92 25.33
N GLN A 49 -10.01 9.54 26.18
CA GLN A 49 -9.25 8.29 26.02
C GLN A 49 -10.10 7.01 26.07
N ASP A 50 -11.24 7.07 26.75
CA ASP A 50 -12.21 5.98 26.89
C ASP A 50 -13.27 5.96 25.76
N SER A 51 -13.14 6.83 24.76
CA SER A 51 -14.06 6.84 23.62
C SER A 51 -14.08 5.53 22.87
N THR A 52 -15.26 5.09 22.49
CA THR A 52 -15.43 3.95 21.59
C THR A 52 -14.97 4.31 20.17
N LEU A 53 -14.63 3.30 19.37
CA LEU A 53 -14.26 3.53 17.97
C LEU A 53 -15.41 4.18 17.18
N GLU A 54 -16.66 3.85 17.49
CA GLU A 54 -17.84 4.48 16.89
C GLU A 54 -17.94 5.97 17.22
N GLN A 55 -17.71 6.35 18.47
CA GLN A 55 -17.68 7.75 18.90
C GLN A 55 -16.58 8.53 18.19
N ILE A 56 -15.41 7.92 17.99
CA ILE A 56 -14.30 8.51 17.23
C ILE A 56 -14.73 8.73 15.78
N GLY A 57 -15.31 7.74 15.12
CA GLY A 57 -15.81 7.87 13.75
C GLY A 57 -16.83 9.01 13.59
N GLU A 58 -17.71 9.22 14.58
CA GLU A 58 -18.68 10.33 14.54
C GLU A 58 -18.02 11.72 14.62
N GLN A 59 -16.87 11.86 15.33
CA GLN A 59 -16.14 13.13 15.36
C GLN A 59 -15.69 13.55 13.95
N PHE A 60 -15.24 12.59 13.13
CA PHE A 60 -14.85 12.88 11.74
C PHE A 60 -16.05 13.31 10.88
N ARG A 61 -17.21 12.64 11.02
CA ARG A 61 -18.44 13.03 10.30
C ARG A 61 -18.89 14.45 10.67
N ILE A 62 -18.86 14.76 11.97
CA ILE A 62 -19.23 16.11 12.47
C ILE A 62 -18.26 17.16 11.95
N ALA A 63 -16.96 16.89 11.94
CA ALA A 63 -15.95 17.87 11.52
C ALA A 63 -16.16 18.33 10.08
N VAL A 64 -16.41 17.43 9.15
CA VAL A 64 -16.67 17.75 7.74
C VAL A 64 -17.94 18.61 7.61
N ARG A 65 -19.05 18.13 8.19
CA ARG A 65 -20.36 18.79 8.11
C ARG A 65 -20.32 20.20 8.68
N SER A 66 -19.82 20.34 9.92
CA SER A 66 -19.75 21.65 10.59
C SER A 66 -18.82 22.63 9.89
N SER A 67 -17.77 22.16 9.22
CA SER A 67 -16.88 23.02 8.45
C SER A 67 -17.58 23.59 7.21
N ILE A 68 -18.35 22.77 6.49
CA ILE A 68 -19.14 23.22 5.34
C ILE A 68 -20.22 24.20 5.80
N GLU A 69 -20.99 23.88 6.86
CA GLU A 69 -22.04 24.74 7.42
C GLU A 69 -21.48 26.10 7.87
N SER A 70 -20.30 26.11 8.50
CA SER A 70 -19.61 27.35 8.90
C SER A 70 -19.26 28.23 7.71
N LEU A 71 -18.75 27.64 6.64
CA LEU A 71 -18.43 28.36 5.40
C LEU A 71 -19.71 28.83 4.67
N ASP A 72 -20.80 28.07 4.71
CA ASP A 72 -22.09 28.48 4.18
C ASP A 72 -22.62 29.73 4.92
N GLN A 73 -22.49 29.75 6.24
CA GLN A 73 -22.87 30.89 7.06
C GLN A 73 -22.02 32.13 6.71
N ILE A 74 -20.69 31.99 6.60
CA ILE A 74 -19.80 33.07 6.16
C ILE A 74 -20.25 33.59 4.79
N LEU A 75 -20.42 32.71 3.82
CA LEU A 75 -20.80 33.09 2.45
C LEU A 75 -22.22 33.64 2.30
N SER A 76 -23.03 33.59 3.35
CA SER A 76 -24.35 34.23 3.38
C SER A 76 -24.31 35.73 3.71
N ASP A 77 -23.16 36.28 4.17
CA ASP A 77 -23.01 37.71 4.44
C ASP A 77 -22.89 38.50 3.12
N PRO A 78 -23.83 39.42 2.81
CA PRO A 78 -23.81 40.19 1.57
C PRO A 78 -22.68 41.23 1.51
N ASN A 79 -21.97 41.47 2.61
CA ASN A 79 -20.95 42.53 2.70
C ASN A 79 -19.52 41.97 2.50
N LEU A 80 -19.37 40.67 2.17
CA LEU A 80 -18.05 40.10 1.95
C LEU A 80 -17.31 40.79 0.82
N SER A 81 -16.03 41.03 1.04
CA SER A 81 -15.12 41.42 -0.02
C SER A 81 -14.88 40.30 -1.04
N SER A 82 -14.44 40.66 -2.24
CA SER A 82 -14.05 39.64 -3.26
C SER A 82 -13.01 38.64 -2.76
N ASP A 83 -12.09 39.07 -1.90
CA ASP A 83 -11.04 38.26 -1.34
C ASP A 83 -11.59 37.25 -0.33
N GLU A 84 -12.51 37.66 0.52
CA GLU A 84 -13.18 36.78 1.48
C GLU A 84 -14.07 35.77 0.77
N ILE A 85 -14.77 36.15 -0.30
CA ILE A 85 -15.55 35.23 -1.12
C ILE A 85 -14.61 34.21 -1.79
N ALA A 86 -13.53 34.67 -2.43
CA ALA A 86 -12.60 33.79 -3.11
C ALA A 86 -11.95 32.74 -2.16
N SER A 87 -11.50 33.19 -0.98
CA SER A 87 -10.88 32.30 0.01
C SER A 87 -11.87 31.32 0.62
N SER A 88 -13.08 31.78 1.00
CA SER A 88 -14.11 30.92 1.59
C SER A 88 -14.63 29.88 0.58
N ARG A 89 -14.81 30.26 -0.68
CA ARG A 89 -15.19 29.35 -1.77
C ARG A 89 -14.08 28.33 -2.04
N TYR A 90 -12.81 28.75 -2.08
CA TYR A 90 -11.69 27.83 -2.21
C TYR A 90 -11.66 26.82 -1.05
N SER A 91 -11.78 27.28 0.19
CA SER A 91 -11.82 26.40 1.36
C SER A 91 -13.00 25.43 1.31
N ARG A 92 -14.20 25.91 0.92
CA ARG A 92 -15.37 25.02 0.81
C ARG A 92 -15.22 23.99 -0.31
N SER A 93 -14.56 24.35 -1.42
CA SER A 93 -14.26 23.42 -2.50
C SER A 93 -13.38 22.24 -2.04
N THR A 94 -12.43 22.49 -1.12
CA THR A 94 -11.60 21.39 -0.56
C THR A 94 -12.41 20.46 0.31
N PHE A 95 -13.35 20.95 1.12
CA PHE A 95 -14.28 20.07 1.87
C PHE A 95 -15.22 19.28 0.97
N HIS A 96 -15.72 19.89 -0.13
CA HIS A 96 -16.52 19.17 -1.11
C HIS A 96 -15.71 18.09 -1.85
N ASN A 97 -14.44 18.35 -2.18
CA ASN A 97 -13.54 17.31 -2.72
C ASN A 97 -13.30 16.19 -1.71
N TYR A 98 -13.08 16.54 -0.43
CA TYR A 98 -12.94 15.56 0.65
C TYR A 98 -14.17 14.64 0.74
N ASP A 99 -15.37 15.22 0.67
CA ASP A 99 -16.63 14.49 0.82
C ASP A 99 -17.08 13.74 -0.46
N GLY A 100 -16.38 13.97 -1.58
CA GLY A 100 -16.64 13.27 -2.85
C GLY A 100 -17.69 13.93 -3.74
N ASP A 101 -17.93 15.23 -3.59
CA ASP A 101 -18.81 16.02 -4.46
C ASP A 101 -17.99 16.96 -5.39
N PRO A 102 -17.41 16.42 -6.47
CA PRO A 102 -16.58 17.22 -7.38
C PRO A 102 -17.40 18.27 -8.16
N LEU A 103 -18.72 18.11 -8.27
CA LEU A 103 -19.57 19.12 -8.93
C LEU A 103 -19.67 20.40 -8.10
N LYS A 104 -19.96 20.27 -6.80
CA LYS A 104 -19.99 21.43 -5.89
C LYS A 104 -18.59 22.03 -5.72
N ALA A 105 -17.56 21.18 -5.61
CA ALA A 105 -16.18 21.64 -5.53
C ALA A 105 -15.78 22.49 -6.75
N TYR A 106 -16.13 22.02 -7.95
CA TYR A 106 -15.82 22.74 -9.19
C TYR A 106 -16.57 24.09 -9.27
N GLU A 107 -17.85 24.13 -8.88
CA GLU A 107 -18.63 25.37 -8.87
C GLU A 107 -18.05 26.39 -7.89
N ASP A 108 -17.62 25.98 -6.70
CA ASP A 108 -16.95 26.84 -5.75
C ASP A 108 -15.61 27.37 -6.31
N LEU A 109 -14.81 26.54 -6.96
CA LEU A 109 -13.58 26.94 -7.63
C LEU A 109 -13.85 27.94 -8.78
N ARG A 110 -14.96 27.77 -9.51
CA ARG A 110 -15.38 28.69 -10.56
C ARG A 110 -15.66 30.09 -10.01
N ILE A 111 -16.47 30.16 -8.95
CA ILE A 111 -16.80 31.44 -8.30
C ILE A 111 -15.56 32.04 -7.64
N ALA A 112 -14.74 31.26 -6.95
CA ALA A 112 -13.49 31.74 -6.35
C ALA A 112 -12.58 32.38 -7.43
N ARG A 113 -12.47 31.74 -8.60
CA ARG A 113 -11.71 32.27 -9.73
C ARG A 113 -12.25 33.65 -10.20
N GLU A 114 -13.56 33.75 -10.41
CA GLU A 114 -14.19 35.00 -10.86
C GLU A 114 -13.91 36.18 -9.92
N HIS A 115 -13.88 35.94 -8.61
CA HIS A 115 -13.57 36.96 -7.62
C HIS A 115 -12.07 37.24 -7.55
N MET A 116 -11.22 36.23 -7.69
CA MET A 116 -9.76 36.39 -7.67
C MET A 116 -9.24 37.17 -8.87
N GLU A 117 -9.79 36.94 -10.08
CA GLU A 117 -9.41 37.67 -11.28
C GLU A 117 -9.70 39.22 -11.19
N LYS A 118 -10.61 39.63 -10.31
CA LYS A 118 -10.88 41.06 -10.02
C LYS A 118 -9.81 41.71 -9.14
N ASN A 119 -8.96 40.92 -8.47
CA ASN A 119 -7.89 41.42 -7.60
C ASN A 119 -6.49 40.97 -8.09
N PRO A 120 -5.77 41.82 -8.87
CA PRO A 120 -4.46 41.46 -9.42
C PRO A 120 -3.41 41.04 -8.37
N ARG A 121 -3.52 41.53 -7.14
CA ARG A 121 -2.57 41.23 -6.06
C ARG A 121 -2.66 39.75 -5.65
N ILE A 122 -3.87 39.24 -5.49
CA ILE A 122 -4.10 37.82 -5.11
C ILE A 122 -3.98 36.91 -6.34
N ALA A 123 -4.52 37.33 -7.48
CA ALA A 123 -4.42 36.61 -8.73
C ALA A 123 -2.96 36.27 -9.08
N LYS A 124 -2.03 37.18 -8.84
CA LYS A 124 -0.59 36.93 -9.06
C LYS A 124 -0.11 35.66 -8.41
N ASP A 125 -0.51 35.37 -7.18
CA ASP A 125 0.07 34.31 -6.36
C ASP A 125 -0.79 33.01 -6.33
N PHE A 126 -2.10 33.10 -6.64
CA PHE A 126 -3.04 31.99 -6.42
C PHE A 126 -3.87 31.60 -7.65
N LEU A 127 -3.99 32.43 -8.68
CA LEU A 127 -4.87 32.14 -9.82
C LEU A 127 -4.55 30.78 -10.46
N TYR A 128 -3.28 30.50 -10.70
CA TYR A 128 -2.87 29.23 -11.31
C TYR A 128 -2.98 28.02 -10.39
N THR A 129 -3.04 28.23 -9.07
CA THR A 129 -3.44 27.19 -8.11
C THR A 129 -4.92 26.83 -8.29
N ILE A 130 -5.80 27.82 -8.47
CA ILE A 130 -7.23 27.56 -8.73
C ILE A 130 -7.42 26.88 -10.09
N ILE A 131 -6.77 27.36 -11.15
CA ILE A 131 -6.86 26.76 -12.49
C ILE A 131 -6.44 25.28 -12.44
N TYR A 132 -5.35 24.97 -11.76
CA TYR A 132 -4.90 23.60 -11.55
C TYR A 132 -5.95 22.76 -10.80
N ASN A 133 -6.49 23.26 -9.68
CA ASN A 133 -7.51 22.55 -8.90
C ASN A 133 -8.82 22.36 -9.69
N GLN A 134 -9.22 23.31 -10.56
CA GLN A 134 -10.33 23.11 -11.48
C GLN A 134 -10.08 21.93 -12.43
N GLY A 135 -8.86 21.80 -12.95
CA GLY A 135 -8.46 20.67 -13.79
C GLY A 135 -8.54 19.34 -13.07
N ILE A 136 -8.00 19.26 -11.85
CA ILE A 136 -8.00 18.03 -11.04
C ILE A 136 -9.42 17.64 -10.62
N THR A 137 -10.22 18.60 -10.13
CA THR A 137 -11.60 18.35 -9.72
C THR A 137 -12.44 17.85 -10.91
N ALA A 138 -12.19 18.39 -12.12
CA ALA A 138 -12.83 17.91 -13.34
C ALA A 138 -12.37 16.50 -13.74
N MET A 139 -11.08 16.15 -13.57
CA MET A 139 -10.60 14.78 -13.76
C MET A 139 -11.28 13.82 -12.78
N ARG A 140 -11.35 14.18 -11.50
CA ARG A 140 -12.03 13.35 -10.50
C ARG A 140 -13.51 13.12 -10.82
N ARG A 141 -14.19 14.14 -11.34
CA ARG A 141 -15.55 13.97 -11.88
C ARG A 141 -15.57 12.92 -13.00
N GLY A 142 -14.66 13.02 -13.98
CA GLY A 142 -14.56 12.06 -15.07
C GLY A 142 -14.34 10.62 -14.60
N GLU A 143 -13.48 10.44 -13.58
CA GLU A 143 -13.26 9.13 -12.95
C GLU A 143 -14.52 8.60 -12.26
N ASN A 144 -15.21 9.42 -11.46
CA ASN A 144 -16.45 9.01 -10.79
C ASN A 144 -17.51 8.56 -11.79
N GLU A 145 -17.66 9.27 -12.92
CA GLU A 145 -18.65 8.99 -13.93
C GLU A 145 -18.31 7.78 -14.83
N ASN A 146 -17.03 7.41 -14.96
CA ASN A 146 -16.57 6.37 -15.90
C ASN A 146 -15.86 5.19 -15.23
N CYS A 147 -14.89 5.47 -14.33
CA CYS A 147 -14.09 4.41 -13.72
C CYS A 147 -14.72 3.80 -12.47
N ILE A 148 -15.63 4.53 -11.81
CA ILE A 148 -16.32 4.06 -10.59
C ILE A 148 -17.74 3.62 -10.93
N ALA A 149 -18.56 4.50 -11.49
CA ALA A 149 -19.96 4.19 -11.80
C ALA A 149 -20.13 3.19 -12.97
N CYS A 150 -19.16 3.14 -13.90
CA CYS A 150 -19.17 2.30 -15.09
C CYS A 150 -17.91 1.43 -15.16
N ARG A 151 -17.49 0.83 -14.03
CA ARG A 151 -16.28 0.02 -13.94
C ARG A 151 -16.33 -1.20 -14.86
N GLY A 152 -15.18 -1.54 -15.44
CA GLY A 152 -14.91 -2.79 -16.16
C GLY A 152 -13.50 -3.28 -15.85
N GLU A 153 -13.15 -4.49 -16.25
CA GLU A 153 -11.87 -5.16 -15.98
C GLU A 153 -10.62 -4.33 -16.37
N SER A 154 -10.77 -3.36 -17.26
CA SER A 154 -9.67 -2.51 -17.75
C SER A 154 -9.75 -1.07 -17.29
N SER A 155 -10.69 -0.71 -16.42
CA SER A 155 -10.89 0.68 -15.97
C SER A 155 -9.65 1.23 -15.29
N CYS A 156 -9.22 2.42 -15.70
CA CYS A 156 -8.05 3.13 -15.16
C CYS A 156 -6.70 2.37 -15.23
N ILE A 157 -6.58 1.34 -16.07
CA ILE A 157 -5.30 0.63 -16.26
C ILE A 157 -4.51 1.28 -17.39
N LEU A 158 -3.29 1.68 -17.11
CA LEU A 158 -2.36 2.28 -18.07
C LEU A 158 -1.55 1.19 -18.83
N PRO A 159 -1.41 1.22 -20.16
CA PRO A 159 -2.05 2.14 -21.10
C PRO A 159 -3.57 1.95 -21.15
N ILE A 160 -4.31 3.07 -21.23
CA ILE A 160 -5.78 3.01 -21.24
C ILE A 160 -6.25 2.33 -22.53
N SER A 161 -6.93 1.20 -22.38
CA SER A 161 -7.46 0.43 -23.51
C SER A 161 -8.71 1.07 -24.09
N LYS A 162 -9.07 0.71 -25.32
CA LYS A 162 -10.32 1.18 -25.95
C LYS A 162 -11.57 0.84 -25.16
N ALA A 163 -11.56 -0.26 -24.40
CA ALA A 163 -12.68 -0.66 -23.54
C ALA A 163 -12.83 0.23 -22.29
N ALA A 164 -11.77 0.96 -21.93
CA ALA A 164 -11.72 1.84 -20.75
C ALA A 164 -11.85 3.33 -21.12
N VAL A 165 -12.13 3.67 -22.37
CA VAL A 165 -12.36 5.04 -22.82
C VAL A 165 -13.61 5.61 -22.14
N HIS A 166 -13.52 6.84 -21.63
CA HIS A 166 -14.61 7.51 -20.94
C HIS A 166 -15.82 7.72 -21.88
N GLN A 167 -16.92 7.09 -21.53
CA GLN A 167 -18.19 7.25 -22.26
C GLN A 167 -18.80 8.63 -21.98
N ASN A 168 -18.60 9.16 -20.75
CA ASN A 168 -18.93 10.54 -20.40
C ASN A 168 -17.64 11.40 -20.46
N PRO A 169 -17.38 12.09 -21.58
CA PRO A 169 -16.11 12.79 -21.81
C PRO A 169 -16.02 14.15 -21.11
N GLU A 170 -17.09 14.65 -20.49
CA GLU A 170 -17.18 16.05 -20.02
C GLU A 170 -16.10 16.39 -19.00
N GLY A 171 -15.88 15.53 -18.00
CA GLY A 171 -14.84 15.73 -16.99
C GLY A 171 -13.44 15.84 -17.60
N SER A 172 -13.10 14.92 -18.52
CA SER A 172 -11.80 14.95 -19.21
C SER A 172 -11.65 16.18 -20.12
N ARG A 173 -12.71 16.62 -20.81
CA ARG A 173 -12.67 17.83 -21.64
C ARG A 173 -12.43 19.10 -20.84
N ILE A 174 -13.10 19.22 -19.69
CA ILE A 174 -12.92 20.36 -18.79
C ILE A 174 -11.49 20.34 -18.22
N ALA A 175 -10.99 19.19 -17.82
CA ALA A 175 -9.62 19.02 -17.32
C ALA A 175 -8.58 19.45 -18.38
N ILE A 176 -8.70 18.99 -19.62
CA ILE A 176 -7.83 19.39 -20.73
C ILE A 176 -7.80 20.91 -20.88
N LYS A 177 -8.97 21.57 -20.85
CA LYS A 177 -9.06 23.03 -20.97
C LYS A 177 -8.22 23.73 -19.89
N HIS A 178 -8.35 23.36 -18.64
CA HIS A 178 -7.65 23.99 -17.53
C HIS A 178 -6.16 23.66 -17.52
N PHE A 179 -5.78 22.44 -17.83
CA PHE A 179 -4.37 22.06 -17.92
C PHE A 179 -3.67 22.73 -19.09
N MET A 180 -4.34 22.91 -20.23
CA MET A 180 -3.83 23.67 -21.35
C MET A 180 -3.61 25.14 -20.98
N GLU A 181 -4.60 25.78 -20.36
CA GLU A 181 -4.49 27.17 -19.87
C GLU A 181 -3.32 27.34 -18.87
N TYR A 182 -3.13 26.37 -17.97
CA TYR A 182 -2.01 26.37 -17.04
C TYR A 182 -0.65 26.26 -17.77
N LEU A 183 -0.53 25.30 -18.68
CA LEU A 183 0.71 25.00 -19.38
C LEU A 183 1.11 26.07 -20.40
N GLU A 184 0.19 26.88 -20.88
CA GLU A 184 0.53 28.06 -21.71
C GLU A 184 1.42 29.04 -20.94
N LYS A 185 1.27 29.13 -19.63
CA LYS A 185 2.07 29.99 -18.75
C LYS A 185 3.25 29.28 -18.12
N PHE A 186 3.08 28.01 -17.72
CA PHE A 186 4.06 27.19 -17.02
C PHE A 186 4.30 25.86 -17.74
N PRO A 187 4.98 25.89 -18.92
CA PRO A 187 5.09 24.71 -19.80
C PRO A 187 5.92 23.57 -19.23
N ASP A 188 6.76 23.84 -18.21
CA ASP A 188 7.71 22.89 -17.65
C ASP A 188 7.18 22.13 -16.41
N ASP A 189 5.92 22.37 -15.99
CA ASP A 189 5.31 21.62 -14.90
C ASP A 189 5.02 20.18 -15.34
N GLY A 190 5.90 19.24 -14.94
CA GLY A 190 5.86 17.86 -15.37
C GLY A 190 4.62 17.11 -14.88
N GLU A 191 4.05 17.47 -13.72
CA GLU A 191 2.81 16.89 -13.20
C GLU A 191 1.62 17.32 -14.06
N VAL A 192 1.48 18.62 -14.35
CA VAL A 192 0.35 19.10 -15.18
C VAL A 192 0.46 18.61 -16.61
N ARG A 193 1.68 18.48 -17.15
CA ARG A 193 1.90 17.82 -18.45
C ARG A 193 1.44 16.38 -18.43
N TRP A 194 1.76 15.62 -17.38
CA TRP A 194 1.31 14.25 -17.24
C TRP A 194 -0.22 14.16 -17.17
N LEU A 195 -0.85 14.93 -16.29
CA LEU A 195 -2.32 14.95 -16.14
C LEU A 195 -3.03 15.33 -17.44
N LEU A 196 -2.46 16.26 -18.22
CA LEU A 196 -2.96 16.58 -19.57
C LEU A 196 -2.93 15.35 -20.49
N ASN A 197 -1.82 14.60 -20.52
CA ASN A 197 -1.70 13.40 -21.34
C ASN A 197 -2.69 12.32 -20.90
N VAL A 198 -2.83 12.08 -19.59
CA VAL A 198 -3.83 11.14 -19.04
C VAL A 198 -5.24 11.54 -19.46
N ALA A 199 -5.61 12.82 -19.39
CA ALA A 199 -6.92 13.30 -19.81
C ALA A 199 -7.18 13.06 -21.31
N TYR A 200 -6.17 13.15 -22.18
CA TYR A 200 -6.30 12.78 -23.59
C TYR A 200 -6.38 11.24 -23.77
N MET A 201 -5.65 10.46 -22.96
CA MET A 201 -5.74 8.99 -23.00
C MET A 201 -7.13 8.49 -22.66
N THR A 202 -7.79 9.10 -21.66
CA THR A 202 -9.18 8.72 -21.30
C THR A 202 -10.19 8.96 -22.43
N LEU A 203 -9.83 9.71 -23.46
CA LEU A 203 -10.67 10.02 -24.61
C LEU A 203 -10.27 9.31 -25.91
N ASP A 204 -9.29 8.37 -25.86
CA ASP A 204 -8.65 7.75 -27.04
C ASP A 204 -8.05 8.79 -28.01
N GLU A 205 -7.51 9.87 -27.47
CA GLU A 205 -6.96 11.00 -28.24
C GLU A 205 -5.45 11.20 -28.06
N HIS A 206 -4.82 10.40 -27.24
CA HIS A 206 -3.36 10.36 -27.08
C HIS A 206 -2.75 9.36 -28.10
N PRO A 207 -1.63 9.64 -28.75
CA PRO A 207 -0.87 10.90 -28.72
C PRO A 207 -1.37 11.96 -29.73
N GLN A 208 -2.33 11.61 -30.61
CA GLN A 208 -2.63 12.33 -31.87
C GLN A 208 -3.13 13.77 -31.63
N LYS A 209 -3.90 14.01 -30.57
CA LYS A 209 -4.47 15.33 -30.28
C LYS A 209 -3.73 16.12 -29.20
N VAL A 210 -2.75 15.49 -28.53
CA VAL A 210 -1.91 16.21 -27.57
C VAL A 210 -1.00 17.20 -28.32
N PRO A 211 -0.96 18.49 -27.93
CA PRO A 211 -0.03 19.42 -28.58
C PRO A 211 1.43 18.93 -28.45
N PRO A 212 2.23 18.93 -29.56
CA PRO A 212 3.57 18.31 -29.57
C PRO A 212 4.49 18.79 -28.43
N LYS A 213 4.38 20.06 -28.04
CA LYS A 213 5.19 20.66 -26.95
C LYS A 213 4.88 20.09 -25.56
N TYR A 214 3.72 19.47 -25.38
CA TYR A 214 3.28 18.89 -24.11
C TYR A 214 3.18 17.36 -24.15
N LEU A 215 3.39 16.76 -25.31
CA LEU A 215 3.31 15.31 -25.47
C LEU A 215 4.33 14.61 -24.56
N ILE A 216 3.87 13.59 -23.86
CA ILE A 216 4.68 12.60 -23.16
C ILE A 216 4.52 11.30 -23.93
N ASP A 217 5.61 10.84 -24.53
CA ASP A 217 5.65 9.56 -25.20
C ASP A 217 5.76 8.42 -24.19
N ILE A 218 4.76 7.54 -24.18
CA ILE A 218 4.71 6.37 -23.29
C ILE A 218 5.04 5.06 -24.02
N ASP A 219 5.53 5.09 -25.25
CA ASP A 219 5.82 3.89 -26.04
C ASP A 219 6.75 2.93 -25.31
N ARG A 220 7.79 3.45 -24.66
CA ARG A 220 8.70 2.63 -23.85
C ARG A 220 7.99 1.93 -22.70
N TYR A 221 7.05 2.58 -22.05
CA TYR A 221 6.25 1.98 -20.98
C TYR A 221 5.22 0.99 -21.55
N ALA A 222 4.59 1.31 -22.66
CA ALA A 222 3.54 0.48 -23.27
C ALA A 222 4.08 -0.83 -23.90
N HIS A 223 5.34 -0.82 -24.38
CA HIS A 223 5.99 -1.96 -25.04
C HIS A 223 7.10 -2.54 -24.16
N GLN A 224 6.68 -3.25 -23.12
CA GLN A 224 7.58 -3.92 -22.17
C GLN A 224 7.91 -5.35 -22.62
N GLU A 225 9.19 -5.69 -22.50
CA GLU A 225 9.68 -7.05 -22.69
C GLU A 225 9.52 -7.87 -21.40
N HIS A 226 9.71 -9.19 -21.48
CA HIS A 226 9.68 -10.12 -20.34
C HIS A 226 8.33 -10.26 -19.61
N GLY A 227 7.21 -9.94 -20.26
CA GLY A 227 5.88 -10.11 -19.69
C GLY A 227 5.57 -11.57 -19.36
N ILE A 228 4.85 -11.78 -18.25
CA ILE A 228 4.42 -13.10 -17.75
C ILE A 228 2.96 -13.41 -18.08
N GLY A 229 2.36 -12.65 -18.97
CA GLY A 229 0.94 -12.72 -19.33
C GLY A 229 0.15 -11.60 -18.68
N ARG A 230 -1.14 -11.49 -19.07
CA ARG A 230 -2.00 -10.40 -18.64
C ARG A 230 -2.92 -10.83 -17.51
N PHE A 231 -2.80 -10.21 -16.37
CA PHE A 231 -3.70 -10.35 -15.23
C PHE A 231 -5.07 -9.73 -15.53
N ARG A 232 -6.12 -10.25 -14.90
CA ARG A 232 -7.50 -9.80 -15.07
C ARG A 232 -8.08 -9.40 -13.73
N ASP A 233 -8.67 -8.21 -13.65
CA ASP A 233 -9.43 -7.82 -12.46
C ASP A 233 -10.74 -8.61 -12.39
N ILE A 234 -10.82 -9.52 -11.45
CA ILE A 234 -12.00 -10.34 -11.17
C ILE A 234 -12.70 -9.95 -9.87
N GLY A 235 -12.21 -8.95 -9.15
CA GLY A 235 -12.69 -8.59 -7.80
C GLY A 235 -14.21 -8.44 -7.71
N GLU A 236 -14.84 -7.82 -8.70
CA GLU A 236 -16.30 -7.69 -8.76
C GLU A 236 -17.00 -9.04 -8.92
N SER A 237 -16.52 -9.89 -9.81
CA SER A 237 -17.15 -11.18 -10.12
C SER A 237 -17.07 -12.17 -8.96
N VAL A 238 -16.07 -12.03 -8.09
CA VAL A 238 -15.86 -12.92 -6.94
C VAL A 238 -16.25 -12.29 -5.59
N GLY A 239 -16.80 -11.05 -5.57
CA GLY A 239 -17.29 -10.41 -4.35
C GLY A 239 -16.23 -9.68 -3.51
N LEU A 240 -15.05 -9.36 -4.06
CA LEU A 240 -13.97 -8.59 -3.42
C LEU A 240 -13.81 -7.19 -4.03
N ASN A 241 -14.88 -6.48 -4.26
CA ASN A 241 -14.87 -5.16 -4.90
C ASN A 241 -15.35 -4.04 -3.96
N ARG A 242 -15.09 -4.13 -2.67
CA ARG A 242 -15.51 -3.10 -1.72
C ARG A 242 -15.03 -1.72 -2.16
N PHE A 243 -15.92 -0.72 -2.07
CA PHE A 243 -15.60 0.68 -2.34
C PHE A 243 -15.02 1.31 -1.07
N ASN A 244 -13.73 1.64 -1.09
CA ASN A 244 -12.95 1.89 0.11
C ASN A 244 -11.99 3.08 -0.04
N GLN A 245 -11.47 3.58 1.08
CA GLN A 245 -10.22 4.36 1.13
C GLN A 245 -9.03 3.39 1.22
N ALA A 246 -7.80 3.92 1.22
CA ALA A 246 -6.58 3.16 1.53
C ALA A 246 -6.73 2.34 2.81
N GLY A 247 -6.06 1.20 2.89
CA GLY A 247 -6.06 0.34 4.07
C GLY A 247 -5.07 -0.80 3.97
N GLY A 248 -5.04 -1.68 4.95
CA GLY A 248 -4.29 -2.92 4.92
C GLY A 248 -5.11 -4.07 4.36
N ALA A 249 -4.41 -5.07 3.87
CA ALA A 249 -4.99 -6.31 3.36
C ALA A 249 -4.21 -7.52 3.88
N ILE A 250 -4.93 -8.55 4.26
CA ILE A 250 -4.40 -9.87 4.62
C ILE A 250 -5.08 -10.90 3.73
N MET A 251 -4.32 -11.82 3.17
CA MET A 251 -4.83 -13.02 2.53
C MET A 251 -4.24 -14.23 3.26
N ASP A 252 -5.08 -14.98 4.01
CA ASP A 252 -4.64 -16.18 4.72
C ASP A 252 -5.84 -17.08 5.09
N ASP A 253 -5.58 -18.29 5.59
CA ASP A 253 -6.59 -19.30 5.96
C ASP A 253 -7.03 -19.08 7.42
N PHE A 254 -8.13 -18.34 7.64
CA PHE A 254 -8.62 -17.98 8.97
C PHE A 254 -9.58 -19.00 9.60
N ASP A 255 -10.18 -19.90 8.82
CA ASP A 255 -11.09 -20.94 9.35
C ASP A 255 -10.50 -22.35 9.28
N GLY A 256 -9.26 -22.49 8.83
CA GLY A 256 -8.52 -23.74 8.78
C GLY A 256 -9.00 -24.73 7.72
N ASP A 257 -9.80 -24.25 6.73
CA ASP A 257 -10.36 -25.09 5.68
C ASP A 257 -9.43 -25.30 4.48
N GLY A 258 -8.24 -24.70 4.52
CA GLY A 258 -7.21 -24.79 3.50
C GLY A 258 -7.41 -23.85 2.32
N LYS A 259 -8.34 -22.90 2.40
CA LYS A 259 -8.55 -21.86 1.38
C LYS A 259 -8.19 -20.50 1.96
N LEU A 260 -7.73 -19.60 1.10
CA LEU A 260 -7.32 -18.27 1.54
C LEU A 260 -8.53 -17.34 1.62
N ASP A 261 -8.77 -16.80 2.80
CA ASP A 261 -9.73 -15.75 3.09
C ASP A 261 -9.08 -14.37 2.94
N VAL A 262 -9.87 -13.30 3.01
CA VAL A 262 -9.38 -11.94 2.93
C VAL A 262 -9.89 -11.11 4.11
N VAL A 263 -8.98 -10.44 4.81
CA VAL A 263 -9.29 -9.42 5.82
C VAL A 263 -8.75 -8.08 5.34
N ILE A 264 -9.59 -7.06 5.39
CA ILE A 264 -9.21 -5.69 5.00
C ILE A 264 -9.50 -4.70 6.11
N SER A 265 -8.67 -3.70 6.20
CA SER A 265 -8.93 -2.51 7.00
C SER A 265 -9.26 -1.32 6.09
N SER A 266 -9.55 -0.15 6.64
CA SER A 266 -9.78 1.07 5.88
C SER A 266 -9.24 2.27 6.65
N PHE A 267 -8.59 3.16 5.96
CA PHE A 267 -8.15 4.45 6.51
C PHE A 267 -9.33 5.39 6.80
N ASP A 268 -10.51 5.13 6.20
CA ASP A 268 -11.73 5.88 6.49
C ASP A 268 -12.08 5.73 7.98
N PRO A 269 -11.96 6.79 8.78
CA PRO A 269 -12.26 6.73 10.21
C PRO A 269 -13.74 6.58 10.51
N THR A 270 -14.59 6.44 9.49
CA THR A 270 -16.03 6.22 9.61
C THR A 270 -16.45 4.85 9.10
N GLN A 271 -15.52 4.03 8.60
CA GLN A 271 -15.78 2.73 7.97
C GLN A 271 -15.18 1.59 8.82
N ILE A 272 -15.94 0.52 8.98
CA ILE A 272 -15.47 -0.69 9.69
C ILE A 272 -14.54 -1.52 8.81
N MET A 273 -13.76 -2.40 9.41
CA MET A 273 -12.99 -3.42 8.72
C MET A 273 -13.90 -4.37 7.92
N GLY A 274 -13.33 -5.22 7.08
CA GLY A 274 -14.03 -6.25 6.32
C GLY A 274 -13.40 -7.63 6.51
N VAL A 275 -14.23 -8.66 6.60
CA VAL A 275 -13.82 -10.07 6.66
C VAL A 275 -14.57 -10.83 5.58
N TYR A 276 -13.84 -11.47 4.68
CA TYR A 276 -14.37 -12.17 3.51
C TYR A 276 -13.91 -13.61 3.52
N ARG A 277 -14.85 -14.56 3.65
CA ARG A 277 -14.57 -15.97 3.58
C ARG A 277 -14.58 -16.48 2.14
N ASN A 278 -13.60 -17.28 1.78
CA ASN A 278 -13.53 -17.97 0.50
C ASN A 278 -14.57 -19.11 0.45
N ASP A 279 -15.56 -19.01 -0.43
CA ASP A 279 -16.62 -20.00 -0.58
C ASP A 279 -16.29 -20.95 -1.76
N ASN A 280 -15.66 -22.05 -1.43
CA ASN A 280 -15.33 -23.14 -2.35
C ASN A 280 -14.50 -22.72 -3.59
N LEU A 281 -13.54 -21.80 -3.44
CA LEU A 281 -12.66 -21.33 -4.52
C LEU A 281 -13.44 -20.71 -5.71
N GLN A 282 -14.64 -20.21 -5.47
CA GLN A 282 -15.49 -19.62 -6.51
C GLN A 282 -15.79 -18.15 -6.27
N LYS A 283 -15.93 -17.75 -5.03
CA LYS A 283 -16.25 -16.39 -4.62
C LYS A 283 -15.90 -16.15 -3.16
N PHE A 284 -15.91 -14.90 -2.78
CA PHE A 284 -15.81 -14.50 -1.39
C PHE A 284 -17.17 -14.05 -0.87
N VAL A 285 -17.44 -14.37 0.39
CA VAL A 285 -18.66 -13.98 1.10
C VAL A 285 -18.28 -13.02 2.23
N ASP A 286 -18.88 -11.84 2.25
CA ASP A 286 -18.71 -10.90 3.36
C ASP A 286 -19.33 -11.48 4.63
N VAL A 287 -18.48 -11.83 5.59
CA VAL A 287 -18.86 -12.38 6.90
C VAL A 287 -18.60 -11.40 8.04
N THR A 288 -18.30 -10.13 7.75
CA THR A 288 -17.93 -9.10 8.73
C THR A 288 -18.87 -9.04 9.94
N THR A 289 -20.18 -9.08 9.69
CA THR A 289 -21.18 -9.02 10.76
C THR A 289 -21.20 -10.31 11.57
N SER A 290 -21.18 -11.48 10.94
CA SER A 290 -21.17 -12.77 11.64
C SER A 290 -19.82 -13.04 12.32
N ALA A 291 -18.74 -12.45 11.82
CA ALA A 291 -17.42 -12.48 12.44
C ALA A 291 -17.33 -11.66 13.74
N GLY A 292 -18.37 -10.87 14.09
CA GLY A 292 -18.42 -10.11 15.34
C GLY A 292 -17.57 -8.85 15.38
N VAL A 293 -17.15 -8.33 14.20
CA VAL A 293 -16.24 -7.18 14.10
C VAL A 293 -16.91 -5.89 13.59
N SER A 294 -18.24 -5.81 13.60
CA SER A 294 -19.00 -4.64 13.15
C SER A 294 -18.73 -3.35 13.95
N ASN A 295 -18.15 -3.46 15.14
CA ASN A 295 -17.74 -2.33 15.98
C ASN A 295 -16.25 -1.95 15.80
N GLN A 296 -15.53 -2.61 14.90
CA GLN A 296 -14.12 -2.38 14.65
C GLN A 296 -13.95 -1.43 13.48
N LEU A 297 -13.56 -0.17 13.75
CA LEU A 297 -13.07 0.69 12.69
C LEU A 297 -11.84 0.05 12.04
N GLY A 298 -11.66 0.29 10.77
CA GLY A 298 -10.43 -0.04 10.08
C GLY A 298 -9.25 0.80 10.59
N GLY A 299 -8.13 0.64 9.96
CA GLY A 299 -6.91 1.39 10.18
C GLY A 299 -6.13 1.42 8.87
N LEU A 300 -5.02 2.13 8.84
CA LEU A 300 -4.23 2.18 7.61
C LEU A 300 -3.59 0.82 7.29
N ASN A 301 -3.40 -0.04 8.29
CA ASN A 301 -2.79 -1.36 8.09
C ASN A 301 -3.34 -2.41 9.07
N CYS A 302 -3.25 -3.66 8.65
CA CYS A 302 -3.52 -4.83 9.48
C CYS A 302 -2.58 -5.97 9.12
N VAL A 303 -2.30 -6.87 10.08
CA VAL A 303 -1.41 -8.01 9.91
C VAL A 303 -1.92 -9.19 10.73
N GLN A 304 -1.76 -10.40 10.20
CA GLN A 304 -2.09 -11.63 10.92
C GLN A 304 -0.98 -12.04 11.89
N THR A 305 -1.35 -12.82 12.87
CA THR A 305 -0.48 -13.44 13.87
C THR A 305 -1.18 -14.67 14.47
N ASP A 306 -0.47 -15.51 15.18
CA ASP A 306 -1.00 -16.45 16.17
C ASP A 306 -0.29 -16.13 17.48
N TYR A 307 -0.80 -15.07 18.15
CA TYR A 307 -0.10 -14.52 19.33
C TYR A 307 -0.18 -15.45 20.56
N ASN A 308 -1.16 -16.35 20.59
CA ASN A 308 -1.43 -17.24 21.75
C ASN A 308 -1.06 -18.70 21.46
N ASN A 309 -0.45 -19.00 20.31
CA ASN A 309 -0.02 -20.34 19.88
C ASN A 309 -1.15 -21.38 19.90
N ASP A 310 -2.41 -20.99 19.60
CA ASP A 310 -3.56 -21.90 19.56
C ASP A 310 -3.81 -22.51 18.16
N GLY A 311 -3.05 -22.08 17.15
CA GLY A 311 -3.13 -22.55 15.77
C GLY A 311 -4.14 -21.80 14.90
N TRP A 312 -4.85 -20.81 15.43
CA TRP A 312 -5.77 -19.97 14.71
C TRP A 312 -5.16 -18.58 14.45
N LEU A 313 -5.29 -18.10 13.23
CA LEU A 313 -4.74 -16.79 12.90
C LEU A 313 -5.59 -15.67 13.48
N ASP A 314 -4.96 -14.82 14.28
CA ASP A 314 -5.50 -13.60 14.86
C ASP A 314 -5.23 -12.40 13.94
N VAL A 315 -5.88 -11.27 14.20
CA VAL A 315 -5.71 -10.04 13.44
C VAL A 315 -5.29 -8.89 14.35
N PHE A 316 -4.20 -8.22 13.99
CA PHE A 316 -3.77 -6.99 14.63
C PHE A 316 -3.97 -5.80 13.71
N ILE A 317 -4.78 -4.80 14.14
CA ILE A 317 -5.09 -3.58 13.38
C ILE A 317 -4.39 -2.40 14.01
N VAL A 318 -3.60 -1.65 13.24
CA VAL A 318 -2.95 -0.42 13.66
C VAL A 318 -3.72 0.81 13.17
N ARG A 319 -3.84 1.84 14.01
CA ARG A 319 -4.65 3.05 13.76
C ARG A 319 -3.91 4.32 14.11
N GLY A 320 -4.47 5.47 13.72
CA GLY A 320 -3.96 6.78 14.07
C GLY A 320 -2.86 7.31 13.13
N ALA A 321 -2.50 6.55 12.08
CA ALA A 321 -1.54 7.00 11.07
C ALA A 321 -1.95 8.35 10.46
N TRP A 322 -0.96 9.22 10.22
CA TRP A 322 -1.13 10.57 9.68
C TRP A 322 -1.96 11.54 10.56
N LEU A 323 -2.41 11.11 11.72
CA LEU A 323 -3.09 11.97 12.69
C LEU A 323 -2.06 12.68 13.59
N THR A 324 -2.51 13.74 14.26
CA THR A 324 -1.68 14.38 15.30
C THR A 324 -1.69 13.55 16.58
N PRO A 325 -0.69 13.68 17.46
CA PRO A 325 -0.67 12.94 18.74
C PRO A 325 -1.94 13.14 19.61
N GLN A 326 -2.64 14.26 19.44
CA GLN A 326 -3.90 14.56 20.14
C GLN A 326 -5.09 13.75 19.59
N LEU A 327 -4.95 13.18 18.39
CA LEU A 327 -5.94 12.33 17.72
C LEU A 327 -5.48 10.87 17.66
N ALA A 328 -4.63 10.44 18.60
CA ALA A 328 -4.16 9.07 18.69
C ALA A 328 -5.33 8.08 18.90
N MET A 329 -5.24 6.92 18.27
CA MET A 329 -6.28 5.88 18.34
C MET A 329 -5.70 4.57 18.89
N ARG A 330 -6.49 3.83 19.67
CA ARG A 330 -6.05 2.50 20.11
C ARG A 330 -5.97 1.52 18.94
N PRO A 331 -5.00 0.62 18.90
CA PRO A 331 -4.99 -0.52 17.97
C PRO A 331 -6.10 -1.52 18.35
N SER A 332 -6.22 -2.63 17.62
CA SER A 332 -7.01 -3.77 18.07
C SER A 332 -6.27 -5.07 17.83
N LEU A 333 -6.18 -5.90 18.87
CA LEU A 333 -5.81 -7.31 18.77
C LEU A 333 -7.10 -8.12 18.81
N LEU A 334 -7.45 -8.75 17.71
CA LEU A 334 -8.66 -9.53 17.51
C LEU A 334 -8.31 -11.00 17.52
N ARG A 335 -8.62 -11.70 18.63
CA ARG A 335 -8.41 -13.13 18.76
C ARG A 335 -9.44 -13.90 17.94
N ASN A 336 -8.99 -14.80 17.10
CA ASN A 336 -9.83 -15.74 16.38
C ASN A 336 -10.34 -16.84 17.32
N ASN A 337 -11.63 -17.12 17.29
CA ASN A 337 -12.23 -18.17 18.14
C ASN A 337 -12.27 -19.56 17.45
N GLY A 338 -11.55 -19.72 16.31
CA GLY A 338 -11.47 -20.98 15.54
C GLY A 338 -12.69 -21.26 14.66
N ASN A 339 -13.52 -20.26 14.38
CA ASN A 339 -14.75 -20.42 13.60
C ASN A 339 -15.12 -19.16 12.80
N MET A 340 -14.12 -18.41 12.34
CA MET A 340 -14.28 -17.09 11.66
C MET A 340 -15.01 -16.04 12.53
N THR A 341 -15.09 -16.20 13.84
CA THR A 341 -15.52 -15.12 14.74
C THR A 341 -14.34 -14.60 15.54
N PHE A 342 -14.34 -13.30 15.86
CA PHE A 342 -13.24 -12.64 16.52
C PHE A 342 -13.69 -11.97 17.83
N THR A 343 -12.79 -11.95 18.80
CA THR A 343 -12.98 -11.27 20.09
C THR A 343 -11.90 -10.20 20.26
N ASP A 344 -12.29 -8.95 20.48
CA ASP A 344 -11.34 -7.86 20.80
C ASP A 344 -10.74 -8.08 22.20
N VAL A 345 -9.49 -8.48 22.24
CA VAL A 345 -8.73 -8.75 23.47
C VAL A 345 -7.70 -7.65 23.80
N THR A 346 -7.70 -6.54 23.07
CA THR A 346 -6.69 -5.48 23.12
C THR A 346 -6.41 -4.99 24.56
N GLN A 347 -7.47 -4.68 25.31
CA GLN A 347 -7.32 -4.20 26.70
C GLN A 347 -6.80 -5.29 27.64
N GLN A 348 -7.31 -6.52 27.48
CA GLN A 348 -6.89 -7.67 28.27
C GLN A 348 -5.43 -8.03 27.99
N ALA A 349 -5.00 -7.88 26.73
CA ALA A 349 -3.63 -8.11 26.31
C ALA A 349 -2.63 -7.01 26.76
N GLY A 350 -3.11 -5.90 27.36
CA GLY A 350 -2.25 -4.79 27.77
C GLY A 350 -1.77 -3.91 26.61
N MET A 351 -2.45 -3.95 25.45
CA MET A 351 -2.07 -3.22 24.22
C MET A 351 -3.01 -2.04 23.91
N GLY A 352 -3.78 -1.57 24.90
CA GLY A 352 -4.84 -0.57 24.73
C GLY A 352 -4.37 0.88 24.62
N ASP A 353 -3.08 1.18 24.63
CA ASP A 353 -2.53 2.53 24.48
C ASP A 353 -2.97 3.17 23.15
N ALA A 354 -3.40 4.44 23.23
CA ALA A 354 -3.69 5.20 22.03
C ALA A 354 -2.39 5.65 21.35
N LEU A 355 -2.24 5.30 20.08
CA LEU A 355 -1.03 5.53 19.27
C LEU A 355 -1.37 6.13 17.92
N ASN A 356 -0.40 6.83 17.32
CA ASN A 356 -0.40 7.14 15.89
C ASN A 356 0.38 6.03 15.17
N SER A 357 -0.17 4.81 15.20
CA SER A 357 0.52 3.64 14.64
C SER A 357 0.19 3.45 13.15
N ILE A 358 1.18 3.00 12.37
CA ILE A 358 1.07 2.87 10.92
C ILE A 358 1.39 1.47 10.41
N SER A 359 2.33 0.78 11.01
CA SER A 359 2.66 -0.61 10.67
C SER A 359 3.08 -1.39 11.90
N ALA A 360 2.96 -2.70 11.81
CA ALA A 360 3.39 -3.63 12.85
C ALA A 360 4.01 -4.86 12.19
N THR A 361 4.98 -5.48 12.86
CA THR A 361 5.63 -6.70 12.37
C THR A 361 5.91 -7.66 13.52
N TRP A 362 5.62 -8.94 13.31
CA TRP A 362 5.71 -9.99 14.33
C TRP A 362 6.98 -10.83 14.14
N ALA A 363 7.65 -11.15 15.24
CA ALA A 363 8.71 -12.16 15.32
C ALA A 363 8.88 -12.62 16.78
N ASP A 364 9.49 -13.75 16.98
CA ASP A 364 9.98 -14.24 18.27
C ASP A 364 11.41 -13.66 18.48
N PHE A 365 11.49 -12.40 18.98
CA PHE A 365 12.78 -11.68 19.03
C PHE A 365 13.71 -12.16 20.13
N ASP A 366 13.19 -12.78 21.18
CA ASP A 366 13.99 -13.34 22.29
C ASP A 366 14.09 -14.88 22.26
N ARG A 367 13.54 -15.51 21.21
CA ARG A 367 13.59 -16.95 20.92
C ARG A 367 13.00 -17.81 22.03
N ASP A 368 11.87 -17.38 22.58
CA ASP A 368 11.15 -18.12 23.62
C ASP A 368 10.00 -19.00 23.08
N GLY A 369 9.75 -18.96 21.77
CA GLY A 369 8.70 -19.72 21.05
C GLY A 369 7.37 -18.98 20.95
N TRP A 370 7.30 -17.71 21.37
CA TRP A 370 6.10 -16.90 21.30
C TRP A 370 6.35 -15.66 20.43
N LEU A 371 5.31 -15.25 19.70
CA LEU A 371 5.43 -14.08 18.84
C LEU A 371 5.31 -12.78 19.63
N ASP A 372 6.25 -11.89 19.41
CA ASP A 372 6.30 -10.51 19.85
C ASP A 372 5.97 -9.57 18.72
N VAL A 373 5.65 -8.30 19.01
CA VAL A 373 5.33 -7.33 17.97
C VAL A 373 6.04 -6.00 18.14
N PHE A 374 6.69 -5.56 17.07
CA PHE A 374 7.15 -4.19 16.95
C PHE A 374 6.11 -3.34 16.22
N VAL A 375 5.73 -2.19 16.83
CA VAL A 375 4.74 -1.25 16.30
C VAL A 375 5.39 0.08 15.99
N CYS A 376 5.36 0.45 14.72
CA CYS A 376 5.81 1.75 14.22
C CYS A 376 4.83 2.85 14.63
N SER A 377 5.33 3.93 15.21
CA SER A 377 4.54 5.10 15.59
C SER A 377 5.04 6.38 14.93
N GLU A 378 4.13 7.29 14.62
CA GLU A 378 4.42 8.60 14.08
C GLU A 378 4.43 9.65 15.19
N GLN A 379 5.51 10.42 15.30
CA GLN A 379 5.65 11.49 16.30
C GLN A 379 5.47 11.06 17.76
N GLN A 380 5.51 9.77 18.02
CA GLN A 380 5.44 9.13 19.34
C GLN A 380 6.50 8.03 19.41
N SER A 381 6.75 7.50 20.62
CA SER A 381 7.65 6.36 20.78
C SER A 381 7.05 5.10 20.15
N ASN A 382 7.88 4.35 19.44
CA ASN A 382 7.54 3.01 18.98
C ASN A 382 7.24 2.09 20.17
N ARG A 383 6.60 0.96 19.91
CA ARG A 383 6.38 -0.09 20.91
C ARG A 383 7.09 -1.37 20.44
N LEU A 384 7.67 -2.07 21.41
CA LEU A 384 8.04 -3.47 21.29
C LEU A 384 7.31 -4.20 22.40
N TYR A 385 6.26 -4.91 22.04
CA TYR A 385 5.46 -5.67 22.96
C TYR A 385 5.99 -7.11 23.01
N ARG A 386 6.60 -7.47 24.17
CA ARG A 386 7.04 -8.83 24.46
C ARG A 386 5.87 -9.65 24.99
N ASN A 387 5.67 -10.83 24.45
CA ASN A 387 4.65 -11.79 24.87
C ASN A 387 5.01 -12.40 26.24
N LYS A 388 4.04 -12.52 27.11
CA LYS A 388 4.23 -13.09 28.47
C LYS A 388 3.70 -14.50 28.61
N HIS A 389 3.30 -15.16 27.53
CA HIS A 389 2.78 -16.53 27.46
C HIS A 389 1.44 -16.74 28.20
N ASP A 390 0.82 -15.69 28.68
CA ASP A 390 -0.46 -15.71 29.40
C ASP A 390 -1.58 -14.94 28.68
N GLY A 391 -1.34 -14.60 27.40
CA GLY A 391 -2.22 -13.78 26.57
C GLY A 391 -2.05 -12.28 26.81
N THR A 392 -1.04 -11.86 27.58
CA THR A 392 -0.71 -10.45 27.82
C THR A 392 0.67 -10.09 27.31
N PHE A 393 0.90 -8.79 27.11
CA PHE A 393 2.15 -8.25 26.59
C PHE A 393 2.74 -7.20 27.53
N GLU A 394 4.06 -7.04 27.48
CA GLU A 394 4.80 -5.98 28.15
C GLU A 394 5.53 -5.12 27.11
N ASN A 395 5.38 -3.80 27.17
CA ASN A 395 6.13 -2.89 26.31
C ASN A 395 7.58 -2.74 26.81
N VAL A 396 8.51 -3.34 26.11
CA VAL A 396 9.95 -3.33 26.42
C VAL A 396 10.76 -2.40 25.49
N ALA A 397 10.13 -1.59 24.64
CA ALA A 397 10.82 -0.79 23.64
C ALA A 397 11.91 0.13 24.20
N THR A 398 11.71 0.70 25.40
CA THR A 398 12.71 1.57 26.05
C THR A 398 13.92 0.77 26.53
N GLN A 399 13.69 -0.38 27.15
CA GLN A 399 14.74 -1.28 27.63
C GLN A 399 15.54 -1.85 26.44
N ALA A 400 14.84 -2.19 25.37
CA ALA A 400 15.44 -2.71 24.14
C ALA A 400 16.22 -1.66 23.32
N GLY A 401 16.05 -0.36 23.62
CA GLY A 401 16.68 0.72 22.84
C GLY A 401 15.93 1.09 21.56
N LEU A 402 14.74 0.55 21.34
CA LEU A 402 13.95 0.68 20.09
C LEU A 402 12.80 1.70 20.17
N ALA A 403 12.60 2.37 21.29
CA ALA A 403 11.50 3.31 21.49
C ALA A 403 11.54 4.49 20.49
N GLY A 404 12.71 4.78 19.90
CA GLY A 404 12.90 5.95 19.05
C GLY A 404 12.91 7.24 19.86
N GLY A 405 12.77 8.37 19.18
CA GLY A 405 12.85 9.69 19.79
C GLY A 405 11.88 10.69 19.16
N GLU A 406 11.78 11.86 19.79
CA GLU A 406 10.98 12.98 19.30
C GLU A 406 11.40 13.36 17.88
N GLY A 407 10.43 13.57 16.98
CA GLY A 407 10.66 13.91 15.57
C GLY A 407 10.94 12.72 14.66
N MET A 408 10.99 11.48 15.16
CA MET A 408 11.01 10.28 14.33
C MET A 408 9.60 10.00 13.79
N VAL A 409 9.53 9.67 12.52
CA VAL A 409 8.29 9.29 11.83
C VAL A 409 8.51 7.91 11.24
N CYS A 410 8.30 6.89 12.05
CA CYS A 410 8.38 5.50 11.62
C CYS A 410 7.26 5.21 10.62
N LYS A 411 7.58 4.57 9.48
CA LYS A 411 6.60 4.23 8.45
C LYS A 411 6.52 2.74 8.17
N GLY A 412 7.62 2.06 8.17
CA GLY A 412 7.68 0.63 7.94
C GLY A 412 8.75 -0.02 8.80
N ALA A 413 8.52 -1.27 9.16
CA ALA A 413 9.50 -2.10 9.82
C ALA A 413 9.37 -3.54 9.34
N THR A 414 10.48 -4.26 9.38
CA THR A 414 10.54 -5.69 9.05
C THR A 414 11.65 -6.36 9.84
N TRP A 415 11.40 -7.59 10.26
CA TRP A 415 12.42 -8.41 10.91
C TRP A 415 13.31 -9.08 9.86
N ILE A 416 14.57 -9.27 10.21
CA ILE A 416 15.59 -9.88 9.38
C ILE A 416 16.57 -10.66 10.27
N ASP A 417 17.06 -11.80 9.83
CA ASP A 417 18.17 -12.49 10.46
C ASP A 417 19.44 -12.22 9.63
N ILE A 418 20.16 -11.17 9.99
CA ILE A 418 21.30 -10.66 9.21
C ILE A 418 22.42 -11.69 9.08
N GLU A 419 22.77 -12.33 10.19
CA GLU A 419 23.88 -13.26 10.27
C GLU A 419 23.50 -14.73 10.07
N ASN A 420 22.22 -15.04 9.79
CA ASN A 420 21.67 -16.41 9.71
C ASN A 420 21.88 -17.20 11.00
N ASP A 421 21.80 -16.56 12.16
CA ASP A 421 22.03 -17.16 13.47
C ASP A 421 20.75 -17.43 14.26
N GLY A 422 19.60 -17.09 13.66
CA GLY A 422 18.28 -17.32 14.22
C GLY A 422 17.80 -16.26 15.22
N TRP A 423 18.56 -15.21 15.43
CA TRP A 423 18.14 -14.06 16.23
C TRP A 423 17.58 -12.96 15.31
N PRO A 424 16.29 -12.65 15.43
CA PRO A 424 15.71 -11.60 14.60
C PRO A 424 16.31 -10.22 14.91
N ASP A 425 16.86 -9.58 13.89
CA ASP A 425 17.27 -8.19 13.86
C ASP A 425 16.12 -7.34 13.29
N LEU A 426 16.19 -6.01 13.43
CA LEU A 426 15.11 -5.13 13.02
C LEU A 426 15.58 -4.07 12.04
N PHE A 427 14.93 -4.00 10.86
CA PHE A 427 15.05 -2.88 9.94
C PHE A 427 13.85 -1.95 10.06
N VAL A 428 14.10 -0.63 10.17
CA VAL A 428 13.06 0.39 10.33
C VAL A 428 13.24 1.50 9.30
N ASN A 429 12.17 1.82 8.57
CA ASN A 429 12.15 2.86 7.55
C ASN A 429 11.40 4.11 8.07
N HIS A 430 12.02 5.28 7.97
CA HIS A 430 11.49 6.53 8.50
C HIS A 430 11.17 7.55 7.40
N LEU A 431 10.01 8.20 7.49
CA LEU A 431 9.66 9.37 6.67
C LEU A 431 10.24 10.64 7.31
N SER A 432 11.53 10.67 7.47
CA SER A 432 12.26 11.78 8.06
C SER A 432 13.71 11.79 7.60
N ARG A 433 14.46 12.86 7.91
CA ARG A 433 15.89 12.96 7.60
C ARG A 433 16.75 11.97 8.36
N VAL A 434 16.21 11.29 9.36
CA VAL A 434 16.92 10.19 10.05
C VAL A 434 17.20 9.05 9.07
N GLY A 435 16.27 8.79 8.13
CA GLY A 435 16.39 7.73 7.14
C GLY A 435 16.18 6.34 7.72
N ALA A 436 16.54 5.33 6.94
CA ALA A 436 16.45 3.94 7.35
C ALA A 436 17.44 3.60 8.47
N GLN A 437 17.05 2.68 9.36
CA GLN A 437 17.87 2.19 10.45
C GLN A 437 17.88 0.66 10.51
N LEU A 438 19.04 0.08 10.81
CA LEU A 438 19.23 -1.34 11.04
C LEU A 438 19.70 -1.57 12.48
N TRP A 439 18.98 -2.41 13.21
CA TRP A 439 19.21 -2.70 14.61
C TRP A 439 19.52 -4.19 14.78
N ARG A 440 20.72 -4.51 15.25
CA ARG A 440 21.15 -5.87 15.52
C ARG A 440 20.72 -6.30 16.92
N ASN A 441 20.17 -7.50 17.04
CA ASN A 441 19.78 -8.11 18.30
C ASN A 441 21.01 -8.42 19.17
N GLY A 442 21.00 -7.90 20.41
CA GLY A 442 22.06 -8.15 21.39
C GLY A 442 21.98 -9.50 22.08
N ARG A 443 20.92 -10.30 21.85
CA ARG A 443 20.63 -11.61 22.49
C ARG A 443 20.40 -11.52 24.00
N ASP A 444 20.22 -10.33 24.52
CA ASP A 444 19.95 -10.03 25.93
C ASP A 444 18.71 -9.15 26.13
N GLY A 445 17.85 -9.07 25.09
CA GLY A 445 16.68 -8.21 25.04
C GLY A 445 16.96 -6.76 24.63
N THR A 446 18.21 -6.43 24.26
CA THR A 446 18.59 -5.11 23.74
C THR A 446 19.00 -5.16 22.28
N PHE A 447 19.00 -3.99 21.61
CA PHE A 447 19.40 -3.86 20.21
C PHE A 447 20.45 -2.78 20.02
N GLU A 448 21.42 -3.05 19.15
CA GLU A 448 22.47 -2.11 18.75
C GLU A 448 22.20 -1.51 17.38
N ASN A 449 22.30 -0.19 17.24
CA ASN A 449 22.16 0.45 15.92
C ASN A 449 23.42 0.22 15.08
N VAL A 450 23.32 -0.65 14.09
CA VAL A 450 24.43 -1.04 13.20
C VAL A 450 24.29 -0.45 11.79
N THR A 451 23.38 0.48 11.57
CA THR A 451 23.05 1.08 10.27
C THR A 451 24.27 1.40 9.42
N ARG A 452 25.16 2.24 9.94
CA ARG A 452 26.36 2.65 9.20
C ARG A 452 27.42 1.55 9.10
N ALA A 453 27.58 0.76 10.15
CA ALA A 453 28.55 -0.33 10.18
C ALA A 453 28.23 -1.39 9.11
N PHE A 454 26.95 -1.64 8.87
CA PHE A 454 26.48 -2.58 7.86
C PHE A 454 26.24 -1.95 6.48
N GLY A 455 26.55 -0.69 6.25
CA GLY A 455 26.51 -0.05 4.93
C GLY A 455 25.11 0.40 4.47
N ILE A 456 24.17 0.59 5.40
CA ILE A 456 22.86 1.17 5.11
C ILE A 456 23.00 2.69 5.05
N ASP A 457 22.71 3.30 3.89
CA ASP A 457 22.86 4.72 3.62
C ASP A 457 21.59 5.43 3.17
N GLY A 458 20.46 4.72 3.10
CA GLY A 458 19.13 5.24 2.70
C GLY A 458 18.03 4.18 2.81
N PRO A 459 16.86 4.50 2.28
CA PRO A 459 16.44 5.82 1.78
C PRO A 459 16.27 6.86 2.88
N GLN A 460 16.46 8.11 2.55
CA GLN A 460 15.87 9.21 3.33
C GLN A 460 14.41 9.37 2.90
N MET A 461 13.53 9.75 3.81
CA MET A 461 12.08 9.82 3.52
C MET A 461 11.49 8.46 3.08
N GLY A 462 11.80 7.41 3.83
CA GLY A 462 11.35 6.06 3.56
C GLY A 462 9.89 5.80 3.93
N PHE A 463 9.30 4.76 3.33
CA PHE A 463 7.93 4.30 3.61
C PHE A 463 7.90 2.79 3.87
N SER A 464 7.31 1.99 2.98
CA SER A 464 7.28 0.54 3.15
C SER A 464 8.67 -0.11 3.02
N CYS A 465 8.82 -1.28 3.60
CA CYS A 465 10.03 -2.10 3.48
C CYS A 465 9.68 -3.58 3.68
N TRP A 466 10.57 -4.43 3.19
CA TRP A 466 10.49 -5.88 3.41
C TRP A 466 11.86 -6.53 3.32
N THR A 467 11.92 -7.78 3.78
CA THR A 467 13.09 -8.65 3.67
C THR A 467 12.76 -9.89 2.86
N TRP A 468 13.67 -10.32 2.05
CA TRP A 468 13.55 -11.46 1.14
C TRP A 468 14.94 -11.98 0.75
N ASP A 469 15.00 -13.08 0.05
CA ASP A 469 16.21 -13.54 -0.65
C ASP A 469 15.94 -13.41 -2.16
N PHE A 470 16.23 -12.23 -2.73
CA PHE A 470 15.88 -11.95 -4.12
C PHE A 470 16.81 -12.66 -5.13
N ASN A 471 18.02 -13.04 -4.68
CA ASN A 471 19.05 -13.65 -5.52
C ASN A 471 19.27 -15.16 -5.24
N ASN A 472 18.43 -15.76 -4.39
CA ASN A 472 18.47 -17.18 -4.02
C ASN A 472 19.86 -17.64 -3.51
N ASP A 473 20.55 -16.82 -2.71
CA ASP A 473 21.86 -17.17 -2.14
C ASP A 473 21.78 -17.66 -0.68
N GLY A 474 20.59 -17.69 -0.11
CA GLY A 474 20.32 -18.13 1.27
C GLY A 474 20.51 -17.04 2.32
N TRP A 475 20.74 -15.79 1.92
CA TRP A 475 20.83 -14.62 2.80
C TRP A 475 19.67 -13.67 2.55
N GLN A 476 19.11 -13.15 3.63
CA GLN A 476 18.03 -12.18 3.49
C GLN A 476 18.58 -10.81 3.09
N ASP A 477 17.98 -10.25 2.05
CA ASP A 477 18.20 -8.92 1.52
C ASP A 477 17.13 -7.94 2.00
N ILE A 478 17.31 -6.64 1.77
CA ILE A 478 16.36 -5.62 2.19
C ILE A 478 15.93 -4.78 0.98
N PHE A 479 14.62 -4.62 0.78
CA PHE A 479 14.11 -3.54 -0.08
C PHE A 479 13.43 -2.47 0.78
N ALA A 480 13.85 -1.24 0.63
CA ALA A 480 13.34 -0.09 1.36
C ALA A 480 12.85 0.98 0.37
N THR A 481 11.57 1.29 0.40
CA THR A 481 10.98 2.25 -0.52
C THR A 481 11.20 3.68 -0.08
N ASN A 482 11.31 4.59 -1.05
CA ASN A 482 11.31 6.03 -0.84
C ASN A 482 9.93 6.60 -1.15
N TYR A 483 9.50 7.60 -0.37
CA TYR A 483 8.25 8.31 -0.56
C TYR A 483 8.52 9.70 -1.14
N SER A 484 8.97 9.78 -2.38
CA SER A 484 8.99 11.03 -3.14
C SER A 484 7.58 11.36 -3.64
N ARG A 485 7.14 12.59 -3.49
CA ARG A 485 5.81 13.07 -3.92
C ARG A 485 5.84 13.74 -5.29
N SER A 486 6.90 13.56 -6.05
CA SER A 486 7.09 14.17 -7.36
C SER A 486 6.50 13.31 -8.48
N VAL A 487 5.26 13.58 -8.89
CA VAL A 487 4.63 12.94 -10.06
C VAL A 487 5.49 13.13 -11.31
N GLY A 488 6.05 14.32 -11.52
CA GLY A 488 6.92 14.59 -12.68
C GLY A 488 8.15 13.67 -12.72
N ALA A 489 8.83 13.47 -11.57
CA ALA A 489 9.98 12.57 -11.49
C ALA A 489 9.58 11.09 -11.64
N CYS A 490 8.42 10.69 -11.11
CA CYS A 490 7.87 9.36 -11.30
C CYS A 490 7.67 9.06 -12.79
N VAL A 491 7.07 10.00 -13.52
CA VAL A 491 6.85 9.87 -14.98
C VAL A 491 8.17 9.87 -15.74
N GLN A 492 9.13 10.73 -15.40
CA GLN A 492 10.47 10.73 -16.00
C GLN A 492 11.14 9.35 -15.85
N GLY A 493 11.13 8.78 -14.64
CA GLY A 493 11.65 7.43 -14.41
C GLY A 493 10.92 6.37 -15.22
N MET A 494 9.59 6.44 -15.33
CA MET A 494 8.76 5.51 -16.10
C MET A 494 9.11 5.50 -17.60
N ILE A 495 9.39 6.66 -18.19
CA ILE A 495 9.77 6.78 -19.60
C ILE A 495 11.29 6.76 -19.82
N GLY A 496 12.06 6.46 -18.79
CA GLY A 496 13.53 6.29 -18.84
C GLY A 496 14.32 7.58 -18.96
N GLN A 497 13.79 8.69 -18.48
CA GLN A 497 14.49 9.96 -18.36
C GLN A 497 15.13 10.10 -16.98
N GLU A 498 16.22 10.85 -16.88
CA GLU A 498 16.89 11.14 -15.61
C GLU A 498 16.05 12.06 -14.72
N HIS A 499 16.10 11.84 -13.43
CA HIS A 499 15.49 12.69 -12.39
C HIS A 499 16.47 12.86 -11.21
N ARG A 500 16.20 13.86 -10.36
CA ARG A 500 17.04 14.19 -9.19
C ARG A 500 16.47 13.76 -7.85
N GLU A 501 15.27 13.18 -7.86
CA GLU A 501 14.60 12.73 -6.64
C GLU A 501 15.33 11.54 -6.02
N ALA A 502 15.19 11.41 -4.70
CA ALA A 502 15.67 10.27 -3.96
C ALA A 502 14.97 8.97 -4.41
N LYS A 503 15.70 7.87 -4.37
CA LYS A 503 15.27 6.57 -4.89
C LYS A 503 15.02 5.60 -3.74
N SER A 504 14.25 4.55 -4.01
CA SER A 504 14.20 3.36 -3.17
C SER A 504 15.57 2.68 -3.14
N CYS A 505 15.81 1.80 -2.16
CA CYS A 505 17.08 1.10 -2.02
C CYS A 505 16.87 -0.41 -1.96
N LEU A 506 17.62 -1.14 -2.80
CA LEU A 506 17.78 -2.58 -2.69
C LEU A 506 19.16 -2.87 -2.12
N TYR A 507 19.21 -3.50 -0.96
CA TYR A 507 20.42 -3.86 -0.25
C TYR A 507 20.62 -5.37 -0.30
N MET A 508 21.72 -5.79 -0.89
CA MET A 508 22.13 -7.20 -0.95
C MET A 508 23.04 -7.55 0.23
N ASN A 509 22.69 -8.59 0.95
CA ASN A 509 23.46 -9.11 2.09
C ASN A 509 24.76 -9.78 1.62
N GLN A 510 25.88 -9.46 2.20
CA GLN A 510 27.18 -10.03 1.88
C GLN A 510 27.60 -11.07 2.92
N GLY A 511 26.79 -12.11 3.08
CA GLY A 511 27.10 -13.23 3.97
C GLY A 511 27.14 -12.82 5.45
N GLY A 512 26.17 -12.00 5.89
CA GLY A 512 26.02 -11.56 7.28
C GLY A 512 27.01 -10.47 7.72
N LYS A 513 27.88 -9.97 6.83
CA LYS A 513 28.96 -9.05 7.22
C LYS A 513 28.62 -7.58 6.96
N ARG A 514 27.86 -7.31 5.91
CA ARG A 514 27.41 -5.98 5.51
C ARG A 514 26.39 -6.09 4.38
N PHE A 515 25.74 -4.98 4.10
CA PHE A 515 24.92 -4.82 2.90
C PHE A 515 25.63 -3.95 1.86
N ILE A 516 25.32 -4.19 0.59
CA ILE A 516 25.69 -3.31 -0.52
C ILE A 516 24.43 -2.84 -1.24
N ASN A 517 24.38 -1.56 -1.57
CA ASN A 517 23.28 -0.99 -2.33
C ASN A 517 23.42 -1.35 -3.80
N VAL A 518 22.56 -2.24 -4.28
CA VAL A 518 22.54 -2.73 -5.67
C VAL A 518 21.41 -2.14 -6.52
N THR A 519 20.71 -1.12 -6.03
CA THR A 519 19.53 -0.51 -6.66
C THR A 519 19.77 -0.18 -8.15
N LYS A 520 20.92 0.41 -8.46
CA LYS A 520 21.25 0.79 -9.84
C LYS A 520 21.50 -0.43 -10.72
N ASP A 521 22.30 -1.38 -10.25
CA ASP A 521 22.64 -2.59 -11.01
C ASP A 521 21.41 -3.48 -11.19
N ALA A 522 20.50 -3.44 -10.23
CA ALA A 522 19.21 -4.11 -10.28
C ALA A 522 18.15 -3.40 -11.15
N GLY A 523 18.45 -2.24 -11.75
CA GLY A 523 17.52 -1.52 -12.62
C GLY A 523 16.37 -0.78 -11.92
N LEU A 524 16.52 -0.48 -10.62
CA LEU A 524 15.45 0.08 -9.78
C LEU A 524 15.65 1.59 -9.48
N GLU A 525 16.25 2.33 -10.39
CA GLU A 525 16.53 3.76 -10.21
C GLU A 525 15.31 4.69 -10.35
N GLY A 526 14.09 4.16 -10.58
CA GLY A 526 12.87 4.95 -10.71
C GLY A 526 12.39 5.57 -9.39
N VAL A 527 11.50 6.56 -9.50
CA VAL A 527 10.67 7.09 -8.41
C VAL A 527 9.30 6.45 -8.52
N PHE A 528 8.77 5.91 -7.42
CA PHE A 528 7.55 5.10 -7.49
C PHE A 528 6.37 5.69 -6.70
N ILE A 529 6.59 6.63 -5.79
CA ILE A 529 5.58 7.18 -4.85
C ILE A 529 4.87 6.02 -4.12
N THR A 530 5.67 5.10 -3.56
CA THR A 530 5.17 3.86 -2.99
C THR A 530 4.42 4.09 -1.69
N MET A 531 3.22 3.54 -1.59
CA MET A 531 2.44 3.45 -0.35
C MET A 531 2.37 2.00 0.12
N GLY A 532 1.76 1.12 -0.67
CA GLY A 532 1.70 -0.31 -0.41
C GLY A 532 2.71 -1.09 -1.22
N SER A 533 3.02 -2.28 -0.78
CA SER A 533 3.96 -3.14 -1.50
C SER A 533 3.89 -4.57 -1.00
N ASN A 534 4.18 -5.51 -1.87
CA ASN A 534 4.43 -6.89 -1.48
C ASN A 534 5.20 -7.63 -2.57
N PHE A 535 5.62 -8.84 -2.28
CA PHE A 535 6.45 -9.65 -3.16
C PHE A 535 5.91 -11.09 -3.27
N ALA A 536 6.12 -11.69 -4.43
CA ALA A 536 5.76 -13.08 -4.72
C ALA A 536 6.46 -13.53 -6.01
N ASP A 537 6.53 -14.82 -6.25
CA ASP A 537 7.00 -15.41 -7.49
C ASP A 537 5.79 -15.61 -8.42
N PHE A 538 5.46 -14.59 -9.23
CA PHE A 538 4.22 -14.58 -10.02
C PHE A 538 4.22 -15.53 -11.22
N ASP A 539 5.37 -15.96 -11.71
CA ASP A 539 5.46 -16.90 -12.83
C ASP A 539 6.11 -18.25 -12.46
N ASN A 540 6.28 -18.48 -11.15
CA ASN A 540 6.83 -19.71 -10.60
C ASN A 540 8.22 -20.08 -11.15
N ASP A 541 9.02 -19.09 -11.58
CA ASP A 541 10.36 -19.35 -12.12
C ASP A 541 11.43 -19.54 -11.03
N GLY A 542 11.03 -19.41 -9.75
CA GLY A 542 11.89 -19.55 -8.57
C GLY A 542 12.52 -18.25 -8.09
N TRP A 543 12.37 -17.16 -8.83
CA TRP A 543 12.87 -15.83 -8.49
C TRP A 543 11.73 -14.94 -8.01
N ILE A 544 11.91 -14.27 -6.88
CA ILE A 544 10.83 -13.46 -6.28
C ILE A 544 10.70 -12.12 -7.00
N ASP A 545 9.50 -11.85 -7.50
CA ASP A 545 9.04 -10.60 -8.08
C ASP A 545 8.43 -9.67 -7.01
N PHE A 546 8.02 -8.45 -7.38
CA PHE A 546 7.31 -7.57 -6.46
C PHE A 546 6.31 -6.63 -7.12
N TYR A 547 5.36 -6.16 -6.31
CA TYR A 547 4.36 -5.19 -6.69
C TYR A 547 4.38 -3.97 -5.75
N LEU A 548 4.22 -2.78 -6.33
CA LEU A 548 4.13 -1.52 -5.61
C LEU A 548 2.77 -0.88 -5.83
N GLY A 549 2.00 -0.70 -4.75
CA GLY A 549 0.87 0.21 -4.71
C GLY A 549 1.39 1.65 -4.61
N THR A 550 0.91 2.54 -5.47
CA THR A 550 1.43 3.90 -5.61
C THR A 550 0.38 4.95 -5.29
N GLY A 551 0.84 6.14 -4.89
CA GLY A 551 -0.02 7.29 -4.67
C GLY A 551 0.38 8.16 -3.49
N ASP A 552 -0.36 9.22 -3.27
CA ASP A 552 -0.34 10.05 -2.07
C ASP A 552 -1.73 10.69 -1.87
N PRO A 553 -2.01 11.39 -0.75
CA PRO A 553 -3.32 12.02 -0.53
C PRO A 553 -3.77 13.02 -1.59
N ASN A 554 -2.89 13.56 -2.42
CA ASN A 554 -3.25 14.54 -3.43
C ASN A 554 -4.08 13.88 -4.55
N LEU A 555 -5.22 14.46 -4.89
CA LEU A 555 -6.09 13.98 -5.98
C LEU A 555 -5.41 14.00 -7.36
N GLY A 556 -4.37 14.82 -7.56
CA GLY A 556 -3.57 14.88 -8.79
C GLY A 556 -2.52 13.79 -8.93
N THR A 557 -2.29 12.97 -7.90
CA THR A 557 -1.32 11.88 -7.96
C THR A 557 -1.94 10.66 -8.64
N LEU A 558 -2.05 10.73 -9.96
CA LEU A 558 -2.52 9.66 -10.82
C LEU A 558 -1.33 9.03 -11.55
N VAL A 559 -0.67 8.09 -10.91
CA VAL A 559 0.46 7.32 -11.46
C VAL A 559 0.18 5.83 -11.37
N PRO A 560 0.66 5.01 -12.32
CA PRO A 560 0.32 3.59 -12.28
C PRO A 560 0.97 2.89 -11.09
N ASN A 561 0.23 1.99 -10.45
CA ASN A 561 0.81 0.95 -9.62
C ASN A 561 1.79 0.13 -10.46
N ARG A 562 2.80 -0.50 -9.85
CA ARG A 562 3.94 -1.05 -10.60
C ARG A 562 4.21 -2.51 -10.27
N MET A 563 4.39 -3.33 -11.30
CA MET A 563 4.82 -4.72 -11.19
C MET A 563 6.21 -4.89 -11.79
N PHE A 564 7.09 -5.54 -11.04
CA PHE A 564 8.47 -5.81 -11.43
C PHE A 564 8.76 -7.29 -11.39
N ARG A 565 9.29 -7.81 -12.51
CA ARG A 565 9.77 -9.18 -12.62
C ARG A 565 11.26 -9.26 -12.32
N ASN A 566 11.64 -10.23 -11.53
CA ASN A 566 13.03 -10.59 -11.27
C ASN A 566 13.61 -11.40 -12.45
N ILE A 567 14.77 -11.05 -12.91
CA ILE A 567 15.48 -11.78 -13.98
C ILE A 567 16.73 -12.42 -13.38
N ASP A 568 16.65 -13.72 -13.15
CA ASP A 568 17.72 -14.60 -12.68
C ASP A 568 18.44 -14.11 -11.40
N GLY A 569 17.70 -13.43 -10.48
CA GLY A 569 18.25 -12.87 -9.24
C GLY A 569 19.26 -11.73 -9.43
N LYS A 570 19.29 -11.10 -10.60
CA LYS A 570 20.29 -10.08 -10.94
C LYS A 570 19.73 -8.69 -11.14
N ARG A 571 18.56 -8.61 -11.76
CA ARG A 571 17.90 -7.33 -12.08
C ARG A 571 16.40 -7.49 -12.12
N PHE A 572 15.72 -6.37 -11.96
CA PHE A 572 14.28 -6.29 -12.12
C PHE A 572 13.92 -5.54 -13.40
N VAL A 573 12.87 -5.99 -14.06
CA VAL A 573 12.27 -5.32 -15.20
C VAL A 573 10.84 -4.94 -14.90
N ASP A 574 10.47 -3.75 -15.30
CA ASP A 574 9.09 -3.29 -15.18
C ASP A 574 8.22 -4.00 -16.22
N ILE A 575 7.23 -4.74 -15.73
CA ILE A 575 6.26 -5.46 -16.54
C ILE A 575 4.83 -4.95 -16.37
N THR A 576 4.67 -3.78 -15.77
CA THR A 576 3.37 -3.21 -15.39
C THR A 576 2.37 -3.14 -16.54
N ALA A 577 2.80 -2.62 -17.69
CA ALA A 577 1.92 -2.49 -18.85
C ALA A 577 1.61 -3.84 -19.52
N SER A 578 2.61 -4.72 -19.64
CA SER A 578 2.45 -6.06 -20.22
C SER A 578 1.60 -6.97 -19.33
N SER A 579 1.75 -6.88 -18.00
CA SER A 579 0.91 -7.61 -17.06
C SER A 579 -0.51 -7.06 -16.94
N GLY A 580 -0.74 -5.80 -17.34
CA GLY A 580 -2.04 -5.14 -17.23
C GLY A 580 -2.44 -4.79 -15.79
N THR A 581 -1.48 -4.62 -14.88
CA THR A 581 -1.72 -4.33 -13.45
C THR A 581 -1.55 -2.86 -13.08
N GLY A 582 -1.19 -2.00 -14.04
CA GLY A 582 -0.89 -0.58 -13.84
C GLY A 582 -2.10 0.30 -13.64
N ASN A 583 -2.90 0.06 -12.61
CA ASN A 583 -4.04 0.92 -12.28
C ASN A 583 -3.54 2.31 -11.84
N LEU A 584 -4.19 3.38 -12.32
CA LEU A 584 -3.84 4.77 -12.02
C LEU A 584 -4.39 5.25 -10.69
N GLN A 585 -5.31 4.49 -10.08
CA GLN A 585 -5.83 4.79 -8.76
C GLN A 585 -4.84 4.32 -7.68
N LYS A 586 -4.96 4.92 -6.51
CA LYS A 586 -4.05 4.68 -5.40
C LYS A 586 -4.21 3.28 -4.84
N GLY A 587 -3.11 2.51 -4.84
CA GLY A 587 -3.03 1.17 -4.24
C GLY A 587 -2.31 1.23 -2.90
N HIS A 588 -2.81 0.51 -1.89
CA HIS A 588 -2.24 0.53 -0.56
C HIS A 588 -1.95 -0.88 -0.02
N GLY A 589 -2.86 -1.53 0.67
CA GLY A 589 -2.64 -2.90 1.16
C GLY A 589 -2.51 -3.88 -0.02
N VAL A 590 -1.38 -4.57 -0.12
CA VAL A 590 -1.10 -5.54 -1.19
C VAL A 590 -0.93 -6.92 -0.57
N ALA A 591 -1.74 -7.90 -0.98
CA ALA A 591 -1.63 -9.28 -0.55
C ALA A 591 -1.53 -10.20 -1.77
N CYS A 592 -0.56 -11.10 -1.76
CA CYS A 592 -0.27 -12.04 -2.84
C CYS A 592 -0.52 -13.46 -2.36
N GLY A 593 -1.41 -14.21 -3.01
CA GLY A 593 -1.71 -15.59 -2.63
C GLY A 593 -2.47 -16.34 -3.72
N ASP A 594 -2.35 -17.66 -3.73
CA ASP A 594 -3.05 -18.56 -4.64
C ASP A 594 -4.46 -18.85 -4.09
N TRP A 595 -5.41 -17.90 -4.32
CA TRP A 595 -6.74 -17.96 -3.71
C TRP A 595 -7.62 -19.09 -4.26
N ASP A 596 -7.40 -19.49 -5.50
CA ASP A 596 -8.19 -20.53 -6.18
C ASP A 596 -7.45 -21.89 -6.27
N ARG A 597 -6.28 -22.00 -5.60
CA ARG A 597 -5.47 -23.22 -5.48
C ARG A 597 -5.02 -23.80 -6.83
N ASN A 598 -4.82 -22.95 -7.83
CA ASN A 598 -4.36 -23.34 -9.16
C ASN A 598 -2.82 -23.38 -9.29
N GLY A 599 -2.08 -22.96 -8.28
CA GLY A 599 -0.63 -22.92 -8.21
C GLY A 599 -0.02 -21.62 -8.74
N SER A 600 -0.83 -20.65 -9.13
CA SER A 600 -0.37 -19.34 -9.58
C SER A 600 -0.77 -18.28 -8.58
N ILE A 601 0.18 -17.46 -8.15
CA ILE A 601 -0.09 -16.43 -7.14
C ILE A 601 -0.87 -15.28 -7.75
N ASP A 602 -2.03 -14.99 -7.18
CA ASP A 602 -2.88 -13.87 -7.51
C ASP A 602 -2.52 -12.63 -6.67
N LEU A 603 -3.06 -11.46 -7.06
CA LEU A 603 -2.72 -10.19 -6.46
C LEU A 603 -3.98 -9.46 -6.02
N PHE A 604 -4.20 -9.36 -4.72
CA PHE A 604 -5.23 -8.52 -4.12
C PHE A 604 -4.67 -7.16 -3.71
N ILE A 605 -5.39 -6.09 -4.04
CA ILE A 605 -4.99 -4.73 -3.70
C ILE A 605 -6.18 -4.01 -3.06
N GLU A 606 -5.97 -3.53 -1.88
CA GLU A 606 -6.87 -2.59 -1.23
C GLU A 606 -6.63 -1.21 -1.84
N MET A 607 -7.64 -0.68 -2.50
CA MET A 607 -7.56 0.51 -3.35
C MET A 607 -8.26 1.70 -2.72
N GLY A 608 -7.80 2.89 -3.09
CA GLY A 608 -8.38 4.17 -2.71
C GLY A 608 -7.36 5.09 -2.05
N GLY A 609 -7.68 6.37 -1.98
CA GLY A 609 -6.84 7.40 -1.34
C GLY A 609 -7.19 7.63 0.13
N ALA A 610 -6.84 8.79 0.64
CA ALA A 610 -6.94 9.13 2.06
C ALA A 610 -8.24 9.90 2.42
N VAL A 611 -9.14 10.13 1.46
CA VAL A 611 -10.35 10.93 1.65
C VAL A 611 -11.58 10.28 1.00
N ASN A 612 -12.78 10.61 1.46
CA ASN A 612 -14.02 10.07 0.90
C ASN A 612 -14.15 10.31 -0.62
N GLY A 613 -13.69 11.46 -1.08
CA GLY A 613 -13.70 11.81 -2.49
C GLY A 613 -12.66 11.09 -3.35
N ASP A 614 -11.83 10.24 -2.74
CA ASP A 614 -10.78 9.48 -3.43
C ASP A 614 -10.90 7.97 -3.20
N LYS A 615 -12.10 7.50 -2.85
CA LYS A 615 -12.40 6.07 -2.74
C LYS A 615 -12.35 5.39 -4.09
N TYR A 616 -11.96 4.12 -4.05
CA TYR A 616 -12.01 3.24 -5.22
C TYR A 616 -12.41 1.81 -4.82
N HIS A 617 -12.74 0.99 -5.80
CA HIS A 617 -13.04 -0.42 -5.59
C HIS A 617 -11.77 -1.23 -5.43
N ASN A 618 -11.74 -2.15 -4.48
CA ASN A 618 -10.67 -3.12 -4.36
C ASN A 618 -10.54 -3.97 -5.61
N ILE A 619 -9.33 -4.46 -5.85
CA ILE A 619 -8.98 -5.22 -7.05
C ILE A 619 -8.45 -6.59 -6.63
N LEU A 620 -8.94 -7.64 -7.28
CA LEU A 620 -8.28 -8.94 -7.30
C LEU A 620 -7.84 -9.23 -8.74
N PHE A 621 -6.55 -9.12 -8.99
CA PHE A 621 -5.96 -9.51 -10.26
C PHE A 621 -5.68 -11.01 -10.28
N GLN A 622 -6.44 -11.74 -11.08
CA GLN A 622 -6.19 -13.15 -11.34
C GLN A 622 -4.98 -13.32 -12.24
N ASN A 623 -4.05 -14.14 -11.82
CA ASN A 623 -2.86 -14.52 -12.57
C ASN A 623 -3.26 -15.35 -13.82
N PRO A 624 -2.69 -15.08 -15.00
CA PRO A 624 -2.99 -15.86 -16.21
C PRO A 624 -2.49 -17.31 -16.15
N GLY A 625 -1.68 -17.67 -15.16
CA GLY A 625 -1.02 -18.96 -15.03
C GLY A 625 0.24 -19.08 -15.88
N ASN A 626 1.00 -20.12 -15.61
CA ASN A 626 2.26 -20.43 -16.31
C ASN A 626 2.47 -21.95 -16.39
N GLN A 627 3.60 -22.38 -16.95
CA GLN A 627 3.95 -23.80 -17.14
C GLN A 627 5.06 -24.26 -16.18
N ASN A 628 5.52 -23.41 -15.28
CA ASN A 628 6.55 -23.74 -14.32
C ASN A 628 5.98 -24.59 -13.18
N SER A 629 6.84 -25.36 -12.55
CA SER A 629 6.51 -26.21 -11.42
C SER A 629 6.44 -25.38 -10.12
N TRP A 630 5.66 -25.86 -9.17
CA TRP A 630 5.48 -25.21 -7.88
C TRP A 630 5.18 -26.23 -6.76
N THR A 631 5.26 -25.77 -5.53
CA THR A 631 4.75 -26.43 -4.33
C THR A 631 4.32 -25.40 -3.31
N SER A 632 3.36 -25.72 -2.45
CA SER A 632 3.04 -24.90 -1.28
C SER A 632 3.44 -25.61 -0.01
N LEU A 633 4.01 -24.89 0.95
CA LEU A 633 4.43 -25.42 2.24
C LEU A 633 3.68 -24.71 3.38
N LYS A 634 2.88 -25.48 4.14
CA LYS A 634 2.30 -25.05 5.41
C LYS A 634 3.15 -25.63 6.54
N LEU A 635 3.92 -24.79 7.21
CA LEU A 635 4.78 -25.18 8.33
C LEU A 635 4.01 -25.09 9.65
N ILE A 636 4.26 -26.05 10.55
CA ILE A 636 3.62 -26.12 11.87
C ILE A 636 4.71 -26.25 12.93
N GLY A 637 4.93 -25.17 13.69
CA GLY A 637 5.86 -25.17 14.82
C GLY A 637 5.35 -26.00 16.02
N LYS A 638 6.26 -26.47 16.84
CA LYS A 638 5.98 -27.18 18.10
C LYS A 638 6.75 -26.60 19.28
N SER A 639 8.04 -26.43 19.16
CA SER A 639 8.87 -25.65 20.07
C SER A 639 9.07 -24.22 19.59
N SER A 640 8.94 -24.01 18.29
CA SER A 640 8.78 -22.70 17.63
C SER A 640 7.36 -22.18 17.79
N ASN A 641 7.13 -20.90 17.46
CA ASN A 641 5.77 -20.40 17.27
C ASN A 641 5.01 -21.25 16.26
N VAL A 642 3.72 -21.50 16.53
CA VAL A 642 2.93 -22.50 15.78
C VAL A 642 2.85 -22.21 14.29
N VAL A 643 2.83 -20.94 13.90
CA VAL A 643 2.75 -20.51 12.51
C VAL A 643 4.12 -20.36 11.82
N ALA A 644 5.18 -20.74 12.53
CA ALA A 644 6.56 -20.82 12.05
C ALA A 644 7.14 -19.52 11.45
N ILE A 645 6.65 -18.34 11.87
CA ILE A 645 7.25 -17.05 11.48
C ILE A 645 8.73 -17.05 11.88
N GLY A 646 9.61 -16.74 10.91
CA GLY A 646 11.06 -16.78 11.05
C GLY A 646 11.71 -18.07 10.57
N ALA A 647 10.93 -19.11 10.22
CA ALA A 647 11.48 -20.33 9.64
C ALA A 647 12.08 -20.08 8.26
N LYS A 648 13.22 -20.74 7.98
CA LYS A 648 13.90 -20.70 6.68
C LYS A 648 13.70 -22.01 5.94
N ILE A 649 13.37 -21.92 4.67
CA ILE A 649 13.07 -23.03 3.79
C ILE A 649 14.15 -23.09 2.72
N LYS A 650 14.73 -24.28 2.51
CA LYS A 650 15.61 -24.57 1.38
C LYS A 650 15.06 -25.78 0.65
N ILE A 651 14.73 -25.61 -0.61
CA ILE A 651 14.29 -26.68 -1.49
C ILE A 651 15.41 -27.01 -2.46
N GLN A 652 15.76 -28.29 -2.57
CA GLN A 652 16.67 -28.81 -3.59
C GLN A 652 15.86 -29.39 -4.74
N THR A 653 16.14 -28.96 -5.95
CA THR A 653 15.45 -29.38 -7.18
C THR A 653 16.37 -30.20 -8.09
N ASP A 654 15.80 -30.83 -9.12
CA ASP A 654 16.53 -31.49 -10.20
C ASP A 654 16.79 -30.57 -11.41
N ASP A 655 16.39 -29.29 -11.33
CA ASP A 655 16.66 -28.27 -12.35
C ASP A 655 18.11 -27.77 -12.19
N PRO A 656 19.00 -27.96 -13.19
CA PRO A 656 20.38 -27.51 -13.08
C PRO A 656 20.53 -25.97 -13.07
N ASP A 657 19.55 -25.24 -13.61
CA ASP A 657 19.55 -23.77 -13.65
C ASP A 657 18.98 -23.18 -12.34
N LEU A 658 18.22 -23.99 -11.57
CA LEU A 658 17.63 -23.62 -10.30
C LEU A 658 17.82 -24.75 -9.25
N PRO A 659 19.07 -25.09 -8.88
CA PRO A 659 19.34 -26.25 -8.02
C PRO A 659 18.83 -26.08 -6.59
N TYR A 660 18.67 -24.85 -6.14
CA TYR A 660 18.14 -24.51 -4.82
C TYR A 660 17.18 -23.32 -4.90
N VAL A 661 16.13 -23.38 -4.10
CA VAL A 661 15.21 -22.25 -3.86
C VAL A 661 15.16 -22.00 -2.36
N PHE A 662 15.35 -20.74 -1.97
CA PHE A 662 15.31 -20.31 -0.58
C PHE A 662 14.10 -19.42 -0.33
N ARG A 663 13.42 -19.64 0.79
CA ARG A 663 12.31 -18.80 1.28
C ARG A 663 12.42 -18.66 2.80
N HIS A 664 11.76 -17.66 3.34
CA HIS A 664 11.56 -17.59 4.78
C HIS A 664 10.10 -17.22 5.07
N VAL A 665 9.59 -17.69 6.19
CA VAL A 665 8.20 -17.46 6.59
C VAL A 665 8.08 -16.10 7.25
N SER A 666 7.32 -15.22 6.63
CA SER A 666 6.96 -13.90 7.16
C SER A 666 5.58 -13.51 6.63
N SER A 667 4.97 -12.50 7.20
CA SER A 667 3.70 -11.94 6.71
C SER A 667 3.88 -11.06 5.45
N GLY A 668 5.06 -10.98 4.87
CA GLY A 668 5.34 -10.20 3.66
C GLY A 668 5.90 -8.82 3.97
N SER A 669 5.36 -7.78 3.32
CA SER A 669 5.81 -6.39 3.45
C SER A 669 5.20 -5.70 4.68
N SER A 670 5.71 -4.51 5.00
CA SER A 670 5.13 -3.66 6.06
C SER A 670 3.76 -3.08 5.71
N PHE A 671 3.26 -3.25 4.47
CA PHE A 671 1.92 -2.80 4.04
C PHE A 671 1.25 -3.84 3.13
N GLY A 672 0.51 -4.74 3.74
CA GLY A 672 -0.14 -5.88 3.15
C GLY A 672 0.52 -7.19 3.57
N ALA A 673 -0.28 -8.21 3.78
CA ALA A 673 0.15 -9.46 4.37
C ALA A 673 -0.19 -10.65 3.48
N ASN A 674 0.86 -11.39 3.10
CA ASN A 674 0.78 -12.64 2.36
C ASN A 674 0.42 -13.80 3.27
N PRO A 675 -0.08 -14.92 2.73
CA PRO A 675 -0.26 -16.15 3.48
C PRO A 675 1.03 -16.61 4.17
N LEU A 676 0.91 -17.11 5.38
CA LEU A 676 2.03 -17.78 6.06
C LEU A 676 2.35 -19.12 5.43
N GLU A 677 1.39 -19.75 4.74
CA GLU A 677 1.65 -20.82 3.78
C GLU A 677 2.45 -20.27 2.60
N GLN A 678 3.58 -20.88 2.29
CA GLN A 678 4.50 -20.40 1.25
C GLN A 678 4.27 -21.14 -0.07
N THR A 679 3.68 -20.47 -1.08
CA THR A 679 3.66 -20.96 -2.46
C THR A 679 4.99 -20.63 -3.13
N ILE A 680 5.70 -21.65 -3.60
CA ILE A 680 7.09 -21.57 -4.04
C ILE A 680 7.19 -22.07 -5.47
N GLY A 681 7.60 -21.21 -6.39
CA GLY A 681 7.94 -21.58 -7.76
C GLY A 681 9.25 -22.36 -7.82
N LEU A 682 9.30 -23.32 -8.73
CA LEU A 682 10.40 -24.28 -8.88
C LEU A 682 10.92 -24.34 -10.32
N GLY A 683 10.57 -23.37 -11.15
CA GLY A 683 11.01 -23.30 -12.52
C GLY A 683 10.63 -24.54 -13.33
N LYS A 684 11.61 -25.15 -13.98
CA LYS A 684 11.43 -26.34 -14.81
C LYS A 684 11.71 -27.65 -14.06
N ALA A 685 11.83 -27.60 -12.74
CA ALA A 685 12.07 -28.78 -11.95
C ALA A 685 10.98 -29.83 -12.17
N THR A 686 11.38 -31.10 -12.29
CA THR A 686 10.46 -32.21 -12.39
C THR A 686 10.33 -32.97 -11.08
N LYS A 687 11.21 -32.70 -10.11
CA LYS A 687 11.26 -33.34 -8.79
C LYS A 687 11.84 -32.38 -7.76
N ILE A 688 11.31 -32.47 -6.54
CA ILE A 688 11.97 -31.95 -5.35
C ILE A 688 12.85 -33.11 -4.80
N LEU A 689 14.16 -32.86 -4.74
CA LEU A 689 15.15 -33.84 -4.25
C LEU A 689 15.24 -33.85 -2.73
N GLY A 690 14.90 -32.71 -2.09
CA GLY A 690 14.87 -32.60 -0.64
C GLY A 690 14.38 -31.22 -0.20
N ILE A 691 13.86 -31.16 1.03
CA ILE A 691 13.47 -29.94 1.70
C ILE A 691 14.21 -29.87 3.04
N GLU A 692 14.81 -28.75 3.33
CA GLU A 692 15.42 -28.45 4.62
C GLU A 692 14.70 -27.28 5.25
N ILE A 693 14.22 -27.45 6.48
CA ILE A 693 13.54 -26.39 7.25
C ILE A 693 14.41 -26.08 8.47
N GLN A 694 14.83 -24.86 8.58
CA GLN A 694 15.47 -24.31 9.76
C GLN A 694 14.44 -23.56 10.58
N TRP A 695 14.13 -24.06 11.76
CA TRP A 695 13.10 -23.53 12.65
C TRP A 695 13.61 -22.38 13.53
N PRO A 696 12.80 -21.37 13.84
CA PRO A 696 13.19 -20.25 14.73
C PRO A 696 13.20 -20.63 16.21
N SER A 697 13.09 -21.93 16.53
CA SER A 697 12.94 -22.37 17.91
C SER A 697 14.20 -22.20 18.74
N PRO A 698 14.06 -22.05 20.07
CA PRO A 698 15.16 -22.21 20.98
C PRO A 698 15.70 -23.63 20.86
N SER A 699 16.91 -23.81 20.33
CA SER A 699 17.59 -25.07 20.52
C SER A 699 18.01 -25.18 21.99
N GLY A 700 17.90 -26.33 22.59
CA GLY A 700 18.38 -26.54 23.98
C GLY A 700 19.89 -26.36 24.14
N GLN A 701 20.61 -26.01 23.09
CA GLN A 701 22.01 -25.58 23.05
C GLN A 701 22.05 -24.18 22.44
N GLN A 702 22.71 -23.28 23.10
CA GLN A 702 22.62 -21.81 22.96
C GLN A 702 22.78 -21.22 21.53
N ASP A 703 23.28 -21.97 20.54
CA ASP A 703 23.59 -21.42 19.20
C ASP A 703 23.21 -22.34 18.00
N GLU A 704 22.59 -23.50 18.20
CA GLU A 704 22.17 -24.36 17.08
C GLU A 704 20.68 -24.20 16.80
N LEU A 705 20.35 -23.86 15.55
CA LEU A 705 18.98 -23.87 15.06
C LEU A 705 18.52 -25.31 14.77
N LYS A 706 17.32 -25.63 15.20
CA LYS A 706 16.70 -26.92 14.88
C LYS A 706 16.45 -27.01 13.38
N THR A 707 16.89 -28.09 12.77
CA THR A 707 16.76 -28.29 11.33
C THR A 707 16.14 -29.63 11.03
N ASP A 708 15.05 -29.64 10.28
CA ASP A 708 14.43 -30.85 9.74
C ASP A 708 14.83 -31.03 8.28
N LYS A 709 15.15 -32.27 7.89
CA LYS A 709 15.52 -32.64 6.52
C LYS A 709 14.58 -33.71 6.00
N ILE A 710 13.91 -33.41 4.90
CA ILE A 710 12.97 -34.31 4.23
C ILE A 710 13.60 -34.71 2.92
N ASN A 711 13.88 -36.03 2.78
CA ASN A 711 14.49 -36.54 1.56
C ASN A 711 13.43 -36.82 0.50
N GLY A 712 13.76 -36.50 -0.75
CA GLY A 712 12.90 -36.74 -1.91
C GLY A 712 12.95 -38.17 -2.45
N PRO A 713 12.20 -38.46 -3.49
CA PRO A 713 11.42 -37.51 -4.29
C PRO A 713 10.11 -37.08 -3.60
N ILE A 714 9.83 -35.76 -3.62
CA ILE A 714 8.63 -35.17 -3.07
C ILE A 714 7.75 -34.69 -4.24
N PRO A 715 6.41 -34.86 -4.17
CA PRO A 715 5.52 -34.44 -5.25
C PRO A 715 5.46 -32.93 -5.45
N LEU A 716 5.34 -32.52 -6.71
CA LEU A 716 5.09 -31.15 -7.15
C LEU A 716 3.59 -30.86 -7.25
N GLY A 717 3.23 -29.57 -7.34
CA GLY A 717 1.87 -29.12 -7.61
C GLY A 717 0.89 -29.41 -6.47
N LYS A 718 1.36 -29.40 -5.23
CA LYS A 718 0.57 -29.70 -4.03
C LYS A 718 0.97 -28.82 -2.86
N THR A 719 0.02 -28.66 -1.94
CA THR A 719 0.30 -28.15 -0.60
C THR A 719 0.80 -29.27 0.29
N LEU A 720 1.96 -29.07 0.90
CA LEU A 720 2.61 -30.00 1.81
C LEU A 720 2.54 -29.43 3.24
N ARG A 721 2.15 -30.26 4.19
CA ARG A 721 2.16 -29.90 5.62
C ARG A 721 3.39 -30.51 6.28
N ILE A 722 4.21 -29.66 6.89
CA ILE A 722 5.45 -30.07 7.54
C ILE A 722 5.38 -29.63 9.00
N GLU A 723 5.48 -30.61 9.90
CA GLU A 723 5.45 -30.34 11.34
C GLU A 723 6.86 -30.49 11.92
N GLU A 724 7.21 -29.52 12.77
CA GLU A 724 8.52 -29.44 13.44
C GLU A 724 8.85 -30.73 14.19
N GLY A 725 9.99 -31.35 13.82
CA GLY A 725 10.48 -32.61 14.40
C GLY A 725 9.78 -33.87 13.95
N GLN A 726 8.70 -33.79 13.17
CA GLN A 726 8.01 -34.93 12.59
C GLN A 726 8.22 -35.02 11.06
N GLY A 727 8.52 -33.87 10.41
CA GLY A 727 8.69 -33.81 8.97
C GLY A 727 7.36 -33.73 8.21
N LEU A 728 7.33 -34.33 7.01
CA LEU A 728 6.16 -34.30 6.12
C LEU A 728 5.02 -35.14 6.73
N LEU A 729 3.88 -34.51 6.94
CA LEU A 729 2.65 -35.17 7.38
C LEU A 729 2.01 -35.90 6.16
N THR A 730 1.69 -37.15 6.31
CA THR A 730 0.86 -37.91 5.32
C THR A 730 -0.60 -37.54 5.57
N GLU A 731 -1.33 -37.12 4.52
CA GLU A 731 -2.78 -36.97 4.55
C GLU A 731 -3.50 -38.28 4.95
#